data_70c643f9fce0db4aad19824d8458b0f8
#
_entry.id   70c643f9fce0db4aad19824d8458b0f8
#
_cell.length_a   1.000
_cell.length_b   1.000
_cell.length_c   1.000
_cell.angle_alpha   90.00
_cell.angle_beta   90.00
_cell.angle_gamma   90.00
#
_symmetry.space_group_name_H-M   'P 1'
#
loop_
_entity.id
_entity.type
_entity.pdbx_description
1 polymer ?
#
loop_
_entity_poly.entity_id
_entity_poly.type
_entity_poly.pdbx_seq_one_letter_code
_entity_poly.pdbx_strand_id
1 'polypeptide(L)'
;MANPDFENAPSLRRQTDRLKVFISYSRHDSRLAAEIVGGLEFDGGFESLIDSHSIEEGEEWKARISALIAECGTFIVVLSANWAASSICQWELEEACRHNKRIVPVQATPLSGVAIPQRLAAINYVRFDQNADGGPRLFMDGMSALRRALVTDLGWVREHARLLSKAAEWDSAGRVSNRMLLGSDITAAKHWLDSCPSGAPLPTELHRDYIAASQQAEAQRLSVERRRAEELKRAFHLTLMALVVAIIAGIGAAGAGIYAYVKELDAEHAEVRAADERDAALLVQSRHLNDIAAQQIKAGDADTALLLSLAGLPIPGSSGTTSRPYLPELEGRLYESLFADRERLLLASDGKPFLSVVFSNNGALVATGSEDQSVRVWDANTGSEQLRVKCEAGPANSVTFTSDDERLIFACGSKAEVVDARTGKSLFELAGHTDEVSSVAVSADGSRIVTGSDDHTARVWDAANGALVAALAGHTGPVSGVAISADGGLVVTASADATAIIWNVKAPATPRAVLSTHALALSAVALSADGKLIVTASADKTIRVWETATAKPAGPIINVDQAVTAVAVSADGKHIVSGQPDGSLKIWNAATGAASGTFRGHVDAITQVALSGDGRYVMSSSKDGTARIWSLVSPIDTPAGNGQGKAVTSIGITADGTRFVTTGPDKRARLWRAGSQTAPVVLGDQGNEVTVATISPDGSKVVTGGPDNVGRVWDIPTGKILVRLAGHTGPISSVAISPDGRRAATGAEDATARIWDIQTGRQIAELGPHATRVTSVVFSADGTRVLTGSGTSARLWNIDGSEQLAAFLGNSGSVLAVALSHNGQLAASGGRDGSVHLWRPSSGKEIHRLHVNGATATSIVFNSNDARVLSAWSDGRLRVWDAASGALIAAIKMHDAAIAGIAIAADTGRIVSGASDGTVRMATFFADTTSLVRNAQTHSVRCLTPNERIKYHVEDAPPRWCITGAGNESDRDQEKWRPLWPYRSVEWRGWLAAHDRGQTQLQPPSELAGE
;
A
#
# COMPACT_ATOMS: atom_id res chain seq x y z
N MET A 1 -0.03 57.11 -15.73
CA MET A 1 -1.31 57.29 -15.03
C MET A 1 -1.60 56.01 -14.31
N ALA A 2 -1.40 56.06 -13.03
CA ALA A 2 -1.60 54.95 -12.10
C ALA A 2 -3.09 54.77 -11.82
N ASN A 3 -3.53 53.54 -11.70
CA ASN A 3 -4.80 53.23 -11.08
C ASN A 3 -4.48 52.37 -9.83
N PRO A 4 -4.69 52.92 -8.62
CA PRO A 4 -4.58 52.16 -7.39
C PRO A 4 -5.97 51.58 -7.09
N ASP A 5 -6.09 50.30 -6.70
CA ASP A 5 -7.10 49.75 -5.85
C ASP A 5 -7.22 48.23 -6.10
N PHE A 6 -6.29 47.46 -5.51
CA PHE A 6 -6.54 46.06 -5.15
C PHE A 6 -5.69 45.70 -3.90
N GLU A 7 -5.89 46.43 -2.83
CA GLU A 7 -5.60 45.97 -1.48
C GLU A 7 -6.91 45.92 -0.70
N ASN A 8 -7.24 44.73 -0.23
CA ASN A 8 -8.26 44.29 0.71
C ASN A 8 -9.24 43.29 0.12
N ALA A 9 -8.72 42.05 -0.12
CA ALA A 9 -9.56 40.86 -0.06
C ALA A 9 -9.23 40.12 1.25
N PRO A 10 -10.18 39.89 2.16
CA PRO A 10 -9.93 39.12 3.37
C PRO A 10 -9.63 37.68 2.98
N SER A 11 -8.56 37.13 3.55
CA SER A 11 -8.16 35.73 3.45
C SER A 11 -9.32 34.82 3.89
N LEU A 12 -10.07 34.30 2.93
CA LEU A 12 -10.98 33.21 3.14
C LEU A 12 -10.14 31.96 3.47
N ARG A 13 -9.91 31.72 4.77
CA ARG A 13 -9.63 30.39 5.27
C ARG A 13 -10.78 29.51 4.78
N ARG A 14 -10.51 28.57 3.88
CA ARG A 14 -11.40 27.46 3.59
C ARG A 14 -11.43 26.58 4.83
N GLN A 15 -12.35 26.88 5.74
CA GLN A 15 -12.87 25.89 6.66
C GLN A 15 -13.58 24.87 5.76
N THR A 16 -13.07 23.68 5.69
CA THR A 16 -13.78 22.55 5.06
C THR A 16 -15.05 22.34 5.87
N ASP A 17 -16.22 22.70 5.30
CA ASP A 17 -17.52 22.45 5.92
C ASP A 17 -17.70 20.93 6.07
N ARG A 18 -17.40 20.42 7.27
CA ARG A 18 -17.74 19.05 7.64
C ARG A 18 -19.27 18.97 7.79
N LEU A 19 -19.83 17.86 7.29
CA LEU A 19 -21.26 17.62 7.48
C LEU A 19 -21.55 17.35 8.96
N LYS A 20 -22.29 18.24 9.61
CA LYS A 20 -22.72 18.08 11.00
C LYS A 20 -23.88 17.10 11.07
N VAL A 21 -23.71 16.04 11.84
CA VAL A 21 -24.73 15.03 12.09
C VAL A 21 -25.01 14.94 13.59
N PHE A 22 -26.28 14.98 14.00
CA PHE A 22 -26.68 14.74 15.38
C PHE A 22 -27.10 13.27 15.52
N ILE A 23 -26.64 12.58 16.58
CA ILE A 23 -26.93 11.16 16.82
C ILE A 23 -27.75 11.02 18.09
N SER A 24 -29.02 10.63 17.93
CA SER A 24 -29.96 10.32 19.02
C SER A 24 -29.88 8.83 19.35
N TYR A 25 -29.61 8.49 20.62
CA TYR A 25 -29.50 7.13 21.11
C TYR A 25 -29.95 6.99 22.56
N SER A 26 -30.36 5.78 22.94
CA SER A 26 -30.63 5.47 24.34
C SER A 26 -29.31 5.24 25.11
N ARG A 27 -29.20 5.62 26.35
CA ARG A 27 -28.02 5.37 27.20
C ARG A 27 -27.58 3.89 27.22
N HIS A 28 -28.53 2.97 27.06
CA HIS A 28 -28.21 1.54 26.92
C HIS A 28 -27.52 1.17 25.61
N ASP A 29 -27.61 2.02 24.59
CA ASP A 29 -27.03 1.82 23.26
C ASP A 29 -25.74 2.63 23.07
N SER A 30 -25.19 3.22 24.14
CA SER A 30 -24.04 4.14 24.12
C SER A 30 -22.79 3.58 23.45
N ARG A 31 -22.55 2.28 23.60
CA ARG A 31 -21.42 1.60 22.97
C ARG A 31 -21.52 1.64 21.43
N LEU A 32 -22.67 1.25 20.87
CA LEU A 32 -22.90 1.30 19.44
C LEU A 32 -22.89 2.75 18.90
N ALA A 33 -23.48 3.68 19.65
CA ALA A 33 -23.45 5.09 19.29
C ALA A 33 -22.01 5.63 19.24
N ALA A 34 -21.15 5.29 20.21
CA ALA A 34 -19.74 5.65 20.22
C ALA A 34 -18.95 5.03 19.05
N GLU A 35 -19.24 3.78 18.70
CA GLU A 35 -18.62 3.10 17.55
C GLU A 35 -19.06 3.76 16.21
N ILE A 36 -20.32 4.19 16.08
CA ILE A 36 -20.83 4.94 14.93
C ILE A 36 -20.16 6.30 14.83
N VAL A 37 -20.03 7.05 15.95
CA VAL A 37 -19.29 8.31 16.00
C VAL A 37 -17.86 8.14 15.51
N GLY A 38 -17.13 7.21 16.12
CA GLY A 38 -15.75 6.91 15.71
C GLY A 38 -15.64 6.54 14.24
N GLY A 39 -16.61 5.77 13.73
CA GLY A 39 -16.67 5.41 12.32
C GLY A 39 -16.99 6.58 11.39
N LEU A 40 -17.78 7.55 11.78
CA LEU A 40 -18.11 8.73 10.97
C LEU A 40 -16.98 9.77 10.96
N GLU A 41 -16.29 9.94 12.10
CA GLU A 41 -15.23 10.95 12.26
C GLU A 41 -13.87 10.49 11.74
N PHE A 42 -13.67 9.20 11.59
CA PHE A 42 -12.38 8.61 11.18
C PHE A 42 -11.81 9.19 9.88
N ASP A 43 -12.65 9.54 8.92
CA ASP A 43 -12.23 10.09 7.60
C ASP A 43 -12.31 11.63 7.55
N GLY A 44 -12.68 12.28 8.64
CA GLY A 44 -12.80 13.76 8.70
C GLY A 44 -13.93 14.37 7.86
N GLY A 45 -14.80 13.55 7.25
CA GLY A 45 -15.93 14.03 6.40
C GLY A 45 -17.16 14.48 7.18
N PHE A 46 -17.31 14.01 8.42
CA PHE A 46 -18.45 14.31 9.28
C PHE A 46 -18.00 14.90 10.61
N GLU A 47 -18.82 15.72 11.20
CA GLU A 47 -18.72 16.22 12.57
C GLU A 47 -19.94 15.72 13.35
N SER A 48 -19.70 14.79 14.29
CA SER A 48 -20.77 14.16 15.05
C SER A 48 -21.11 14.97 16.29
N LEU A 49 -22.36 15.33 16.43
CA LEU A 49 -22.91 16.02 17.60
C LEU A 49 -23.66 14.95 18.42
N ILE A 50 -23.18 14.68 19.63
CA ILE A 50 -23.81 13.75 20.58
C ILE A 50 -23.91 14.40 21.95
N ASP A 51 -24.90 14.02 22.71
CA ASP A 51 -24.97 14.35 24.13
C ASP A 51 -24.13 13.35 24.94
N SER A 52 -22.87 13.69 25.23
CA SER A 52 -21.93 12.82 25.93
C SER A 52 -21.91 13.04 27.45
N HIS A 53 -22.66 13.99 28.00
CA HIS A 53 -22.61 14.32 29.41
C HIS A 53 -23.86 13.91 30.16
N SER A 54 -23.66 13.36 31.38
CA SER A 54 -24.69 13.14 32.41
C SER A 54 -25.26 14.49 32.85
N ILE A 55 -26.36 14.90 32.22
CA ILE A 55 -27.04 16.14 32.57
C ILE A 55 -28.10 15.82 33.63
N GLU A 56 -28.00 16.48 34.76
CA GLU A 56 -29.08 16.52 35.77
C GLU A 56 -30.32 17.22 35.17
N GLU A 57 -31.50 16.74 35.48
CA GLU A 57 -32.77 17.20 34.96
C GLU A 57 -33.02 18.70 35.28
N GLY A 58 -32.92 19.55 34.22
CA GLY A 58 -33.25 20.99 34.29
C GLY A 58 -33.63 21.52 32.88
N GLU A 59 -34.30 22.67 32.80
CA GLU A 59 -34.81 23.25 31.55
C GLU A 59 -33.68 23.69 30.60
N GLU A 60 -32.45 23.99 31.09
CA GLU A 60 -31.33 24.44 30.28
C GLU A 60 -30.79 23.37 29.29
N TRP A 61 -30.89 22.07 29.59
CA TRP A 61 -30.39 21.01 28.71
C TRP A 61 -31.21 20.89 27.41
N LYS A 62 -32.52 21.06 27.50
CA LYS A 62 -33.39 21.03 26.30
C LYS A 62 -33.06 22.13 25.33
N ALA A 63 -32.78 23.34 25.81
CA ALA A 63 -32.33 24.43 24.94
C ALA A 63 -31.01 24.16 24.24
N ARG A 64 -30.07 23.51 24.96
CA ARG A 64 -28.77 23.12 24.39
C ARG A 64 -28.90 22.05 23.32
N ILE A 65 -29.64 20.97 23.59
CA ILE A 65 -29.89 19.91 22.60
C ILE A 65 -30.66 20.46 21.39
N SER A 66 -31.67 21.29 21.61
CA SER A 66 -32.40 21.95 20.51
C SER A 66 -31.48 22.78 19.64
N ALA A 67 -30.52 23.50 20.22
CA ALA A 67 -29.50 24.25 19.47
C ALA A 67 -28.59 23.34 18.64
N LEU A 68 -28.12 22.22 19.20
CA LEU A 68 -27.31 21.24 18.49
C LEU A 68 -28.09 20.57 17.33
N ILE A 69 -29.35 20.23 17.57
CA ILE A 69 -30.24 19.71 16.53
C ILE A 69 -30.48 20.79 15.44
N ALA A 70 -30.65 22.04 15.82
CA ALA A 70 -30.82 23.14 14.86
C ALA A 70 -29.56 23.36 14.00
N GLU A 71 -28.36 23.09 14.53
CA GLU A 71 -27.09 23.24 13.84
C GLU A 71 -26.77 22.06 12.91
N CYS A 72 -27.24 20.85 13.21
CA CYS A 72 -26.94 19.67 12.38
C CYS A 72 -27.64 19.72 11.01
N GLY A 73 -27.03 19.11 9.99
CA GLY A 73 -27.64 18.91 8.66
C GLY A 73 -28.48 17.62 8.57
N THR A 74 -28.11 16.61 9.35
CA THR A 74 -28.77 15.31 9.39
C THR A 74 -28.88 14.78 10.82
N PHE A 75 -30.01 14.19 11.13
CA PHE A 75 -30.33 13.60 12.41
C PHE A 75 -30.37 12.07 12.29
N ILE A 76 -29.45 11.40 12.96
CA ILE A 76 -29.34 9.94 12.98
C ILE A 76 -30.08 9.42 14.22
N VAL A 77 -30.92 8.41 14.04
CA VAL A 77 -31.65 7.75 15.13
C VAL A 77 -31.14 6.34 15.29
N VAL A 78 -30.52 6.01 16.42
CA VAL A 78 -30.09 4.64 16.75
C VAL A 78 -31.26 3.88 17.35
N LEU A 79 -32.03 3.23 16.48
CA LEU A 79 -33.28 2.55 16.84
C LEU A 79 -33.04 1.24 17.57
N SER A 80 -33.51 1.17 18.80
CA SER A 80 -33.59 -0.03 19.64
C SER A 80 -34.91 -0.03 20.44
N ALA A 81 -35.22 -1.10 21.13
CA ALA A 81 -36.35 -1.15 22.07
C ALA A 81 -36.19 -0.09 23.20
N ASN A 82 -34.97 0.12 23.67
CA ASN A 82 -34.64 1.13 24.68
C ASN A 82 -34.81 2.56 24.15
N TRP A 83 -34.41 2.83 22.92
CA TRP A 83 -34.65 4.11 22.28
C TRP A 83 -36.13 4.42 22.14
N ALA A 84 -36.94 3.44 21.69
CA ALA A 84 -38.38 3.60 21.50
C ALA A 84 -39.13 3.86 22.82
N ALA A 85 -38.63 3.35 23.94
CA ALA A 85 -39.19 3.57 25.28
C ALA A 85 -38.72 4.89 25.94
N SER A 86 -37.75 5.57 25.40
CA SER A 86 -37.15 6.79 25.98
C SER A 86 -37.93 8.05 25.60
N SER A 87 -38.51 8.74 26.61
CA SER A 87 -39.22 10.01 26.39
C SER A 87 -38.30 11.13 25.90
N ILE A 88 -37.03 11.10 26.27
CA ILE A 88 -36.03 12.05 25.83
C ILE A 88 -35.75 11.85 24.33
N CYS A 89 -35.45 10.64 23.89
CA CYS A 89 -35.22 10.31 22.50
C CYS A 89 -36.43 10.60 21.60
N GLN A 90 -37.63 10.41 22.09
CA GLN A 90 -38.88 10.78 21.40
C GLN A 90 -38.95 12.32 21.21
N TRP A 91 -38.64 13.09 22.28
CA TRP A 91 -38.61 14.54 22.22
C TRP A 91 -37.52 15.06 21.25
N GLU A 92 -36.33 14.44 21.23
CA GLU A 92 -35.24 14.78 20.26
C GLU A 92 -35.72 14.58 18.83
N LEU A 93 -36.42 13.48 18.53
CA LEU A 93 -37.02 13.24 17.23
C LEU A 93 -38.06 14.30 16.84
N GLU A 94 -38.93 14.67 17.79
CA GLU A 94 -39.92 15.75 17.55
C GLU A 94 -39.22 17.07 17.27
N GLU A 95 -38.14 17.38 17.99
CA GLU A 95 -37.34 18.58 17.81
C GLU A 95 -36.64 18.58 16.46
N ALA A 96 -36.06 17.45 16.04
CA ALA A 96 -35.47 17.30 14.69
C ALA A 96 -36.53 17.52 13.59
N CYS A 97 -37.77 17.03 13.80
CA CYS A 97 -38.87 17.27 12.89
C CYS A 97 -39.28 18.75 12.85
N ARG A 98 -39.27 19.43 14.01
CA ARG A 98 -39.62 20.86 14.11
C ARG A 98 -38.62 21.73 13.36
N HIS A 99 -37.33 21.34 13.39
CA HIS A 99 -36.25 21.98 12.65
C HIS A 99 -36.08 21.46 11.21
N ASN A 100 -37.01 20.67 10.69
CA ASN A 100 -36.99 20.09 9.32
C ASN A 100 -35.66 19.33 8.99
N LYS A 101 -35.11 18.58 9.94
CA LYS A 101 -33.88 17.86 9.73
C LYS A 101 -34.09 16.59 8.92
N ARG A 102 -33.09 16.20 8.13
CA ARG A 102 -33.07 14.92 7.47
C ARG A 102 -32.92 13.82 8.54
N ILE A 103 -33.82 12.86 8.58
CA ILE A 103 -33.79 11.77 9.55
C ILE A 103 -33.26 10.50 8.86
N VAL A 104 -32.25 9.88 9.45
CA VAL A 104 -31.66 8.61 9.00
C VAL A 104 -31.75 7.60 10.14
N PRO A 105 -32.73 6.70 10.12
CA PRO A 105 -32.86 5.69 11.17
C PRO A 105 -31.87 4.54 10.96
N VAL A 106 -31.15 4.19 12.02
CA VAL A 106 -30.19 3.09 12.11
C VAL A 106 -30.75 2.02 13.03
N GLN A 107 -31.01 0.85 12.52
CA GLN A 107 -31.55 -0.26 13.33
C GLN A 107 -30.41 -0.98 14.05
N ALA A 108 -30.38 -0.84 15.37
CA ALA A 108 -29.35 -1.39 16.24
C ALA A 108 -29.66 -2.84 16.71
N THR A 109 -30.95 -3.14 16.91
CA THR A 109 -31.44 -4.45 17.36
C THR A 109 -32.74 -4.81 16.64
N PRO A 110 -33.14 -6.10 16.59
CA PRO A 110 -34.42 -6.50 16.04
C PRO A 110 -35.58 -5.77 16.71
N LEU A 111 -36.47 -5.18 15.94
CA LEU A 111 -37.58 -4.35 16.42
C LEU A 111 -38.92 -5.09 16.48
N SER A 112 -38.93 -6.43 16.51
CA SER A 112 -40.14 -7.25 16.60
C SER A 112 -40.88 -6.99 17.90
N GLY A 113 -42.12 -6.48 17.81
CA GLY A 113 -42.99 -6.16 18.97
C GLY A 113 -42.75 -4.78 19.60
N VAL A 114 -41.91 -3.92 19.01
CA VAL A 114 -41.65 -2.55 19.47
C VAL A 114 -42.54 -1.57 18.72
N ALA A 115 -43.25 -0.69 19.43
CA ALA A 115 -44.01 0.39 18.83
C ALA A 115 -43.07 1.50 18.33
N ILE A 116 -42.93 1.63 17.02
CA ILE A 116 -42.08 2.67 16.40
C ILE A 116 -42.96 3.87 16.04
N PRO A 117 -42.49 5.12 16.27
CA PRO A 117 -43.23 6.32 15.87
C PRO A 117 -43.59 6.26 14.36
N GLN A 118 -44.85 6.59 14.05
CA GLN A 118 -45.40 6.48 12.70
C GLN A 118 -44.56 7.22 11.63
N ARG A 119 -43.88 8.30 12.04
CA ARG A 119 -42.98 9.09 11.17
C ARG A 119 -41.70 8.36 10.76
N LEU A 120 -41.22 7.41 11.57
CA LEU A 120 -40.05 6.59 11.24
C LEU A 120 -40.44 5.32 10.49
N ALA A 121 -41.66 4.84 10.66
CA ALA A 121 -42.15 3.57 10.05
C ALA A 121 -42.17 3.62 8.51
N ALA A 122 -42.21 4.82 7.90
CA ALA A 122 -42.18 5.02 6.45
C ALA A 122 -40.79 5.25 5.83
N ILE A 123 -39.73 5.27 6.65
CA ILE A 123 -38.36 5.55 6.22
C ILE A 123 -37.57 4.23 6.16
N ASN A 124 -36.73 4.05 5.14
CA ASN A 124 -35.84 2.88 5.06
C ASN A 124 -34.76 2.94 6.13
N TYR A 125 -34.59 1.84 6.87
CA TYR A 125 -33.58 1.74 7.95
C TYR A 125 -32.22 1.29 7.42
N VAL A 126 -31.17 1.89 7.95
CA VAL A 126 -29.82 1.35 7.84
C VAL A 126 -29.64 0.29 8.92
N ARG A 127 -29.52 -0.97 8.53
CA ARG A 127 -29.47 -2.10 9.47
C ARG A 127 -28.04 -2.39 9.93
N PHE A 128 -27.89 -2.57 11.23
CA PHE A 128 -26.66 -3.03 11.88
C PHE A 128 -26.84 -4.41 12.55
N ASP A 129 -28.06 -4.92 12.56
CA ASP A 129 -28.43 -6.14 13.24
C ASP A 129 -28.43 -7.39 12.34
N GLN A 130 -28.74 -7.24 11.03
CA GLN A 130 -28.87 -8.35 10.10
C GLN A 130 -28.48 -7.97 8.66
N ASN A 131 -27.96 -8.94 7.89
CA ASN A 131 -27.80 -8.84 6.44
C ASN A 131 -29.15 -9.04 5.70
N ALA A 132 -29.19 -8.76 4.39
CA ALA A 132 -30.37 -8.97 3.54
C ALA A 132 -30.89 -10.42 3.61
N ASP A 133 -30.03 -11.39 3.89
CA ASP A 133 -30.33 -12.83 4.00
C ASP A 133 -30.67 -13.29 5.43
N GLY A 134 -30.80 -12.36 6.40
CA GLY A 134 -31.17 -12.65 7.79
C GLY A 134 -30.04 -13.10 8.72
N GLY A 135 -28.79 -13.15 8.24
CA GLY A 135 -27.61 -13.45 9.08
C GLY A 135 -27.08 -12.21 9.82
N PRO A 136 -26.20 -12.37 10.84
CA PRO A 136 -25.59 -11.27 11.56
C PRO A 136 -24.72 -10.40 10.62
N ARG A 137 -24.88 -9.08 10.72
CA ARG A 137 -24.14 -8.12 9.90
C ARG A 137 -22.87 -7.67 10.59
N LEU A 138 -21.75 -7.64 9.84
CA LEU A 138 -20.52 -7.04 10.34
C LEU A 138 -20.71 -5.51 10.51
N PHE A 139 -20.18 -4.95 11.60
CA PHE A 139 -20.28 -3.53 11.90
C PHE A 139 -19.84 -2.63 10.75
N MET A 140 -18.78 -3.00 10.05
CA MET A 140 -18.24 -2.26 8.89
C MET A 140 -19.23 -2.19 7.71
N ASP A 141 -20.03 -3.23 7.49
CA ASP A 141 -21.05 -3.22 6.43
C ASP A 141 -22.19 -2.25 6.78
N GLY A 142 -22.58 -2.21 8.06
CA GLY A 142 -23.51 -1.23 8.59
C GLY A 142 -23.02 0.20 8.43
N MET A 143 -21.75 0.44 8.76
CA MET A 143 -21.10 1.75 8.58
C MET A 143 -21.01 2.18 7.11
N SER A 144 -20.68 1.25 6.22
CA SER A 144 -20.65 1.54 4.77
C SER A 144 -22.03 1.89 4.23
N ALA A 145 -23.08 1.22 4.70
CA ALA A 145 -24.46 1.54 4.34
C ALA A 145 -24.92 2.90 4.91
N LEU A 146 -24.55 3.20 6.16
CA LEU A 146 -24.85 4.49 6.79
C LEU A 146 -24.16 5.65 6.06
N ARG A 147 -22.89 5.51 5.72
CA ARG A 147 -22.15 6.52 4.96
C ARG A 147 -22.78 6.77 3.59
N ARG A 148 -23.13 5.72 2.85
CA ARG A 148 -23.88 5.87 1.58
C ARG A 148 -25.18 6.62 1.78
N ALA A 149 -25.97 6.27 2.80
CA ALA A 149 -27.22 6.97 3.11
C ALA A 149 -26.99 8.44 3.44
N LEU A 150 -25.91 8.79 4.15
CA LEU A 150 -25.60 10.18 4.49
C LEU A 150 -25.12 11.03 3.31
N VAL A 151 -24.42 10.43 2.36
CA VAL A 151 -23.89 11.09 1.16
C VAL A 151 -24.93 11.16 0.04
N THR A 152 -25.86 10.21 -0.02
CA THR A 152 -26.98 10.25 -0.97
C THR A 152 -27.81 11.51 -0.73
N ASP A 153 -28.12 12.27 -1.78
CA ASP A 153 -28.89 13.53 -1.74
C ASP A 153 -28.17 14.74 -1.11
N LEU A 154 -26.85 14.70 -0.94
CA LEU A 154 -26.05 15.84 -0.47
C LEU A 154 -26.24 17.09 -1.35
N GLY A 155 -26.43 16.90 -2.66
CA GLY A 155 -26.72 17.99 -3.60
C GLY A 155 -28.02 18.70 -3.22
N TRP A 156 -29.08 17.95 -2.94
CA TRP A 156 -30.38 18.49 -2.56
C TRP A 156 -30.34 19.25 -1.22
N VAL A 157 -29.66 18.72 -0.20
CA VAL A 157 -29.52 19.35 1.13
C VAL A 157 -28.68 20.63 1.07
N ARG A 158 -27.62 20.64 0.29
CA ARG A 158 -26.79 21.85 0.06
C ARG A 158 -27.60 22.93 -0.64
N GLU A 159 -28.40 22.56 -1.64
CA GLU A 159 -29.25 23.50 -2.36
C GLU A 159 -30.38 24.03 -1.46
N HIS A 160 -30.93 23.21 -0.57
CA HIS A 160 -31.87 23.64 0.46
C HIS A 160 -31.28 24.76 1.34
N ALA A 161 -30.08 24.57 1.86
CA ALA A 161 -29.39 25.56 2.69
C ALA A 161 -29.04 26.85 1.89
N ARG A 162 -28.58 26.70 0.63
CA ARG A 162 -28.24 27.81 -0.26
C ARG A 162 -29.46 28.69 -0.59
N LEU A 163 -30.56 28.05 -0.95
CA LEU A 163 -31.79 28.74 -1.28
C LEU A 163 -32.45 29.38 -0.04
N LEU A 164 -32.34 28.72 1.13
CA LEU A 164 -32.85 29.29 2.38
C LEU A 164 -32.10 30.58 2.77
N SER A 165 -30.76 30.56 2.66
CA SER A 165 -29.93 31.74 2.91
C SER A 165 -30.32 32.93 2.01
N LYS A 166 -30.42 32.66 0.69
CA LYS A 166 -30.81 33.70 -0.28
C LYS A 166 -32.24 34.20 -0.06
N ALA A 167 -33.16 33.31 0.30
CA ALA A 167 -34.53 33.71 0.62
C ALA A 167 -34.61 34.54 1.90
N ALA A 168 -33.84 34.22 2.92
CA ALA A 168 -33.73 35.00 4.15
C ALA A 168 -33.12 36.40 3.91
N GLU A 169 -32.09 36.47 3.08
CA GLU A 169 -31.49 37.76 2.67
C GLU A 169 -32.48 38.65 1.88
N TRP A 170 -33.29 38.02 0.99
CA TRP A 170 -34.33 38.70 0.25
C TRP A 170 -35.46 39.24 1.17
N ASP A 171 -35.90 38.41 2.12
CA ASP A 171 -36.96 38.77 3.08
C ASP A 171 -36.49 39.88 4.04
N SER A 172 -35.27 39.75 4.60
CA SER A 172 -34.67 40.73 5.50
C SER A 172 -34.41 42.10 4.82
N ALA A 173 -34.18 42.07 3.50
CA ALA A 173 -34.04 43.31 2.68
C ALA A 173 -35.37 43.94 2.24
N GLY A 174 -36.50 43.50 2.76
CA GLY A 174 -37.83 44.00 2.41
C GLY A 174 -38.33 43.54 1.05
N ARG A 175 -37.92 42.31 0.63
CA ARG A 175 -38.37 41.58 -0.59
C ARG A 175 -38.08 42.32 -1.89
N VAL A 176 -36.94 43.00 -2.00
CA VAL A 176 -36.54 43.81 -3.17
C VAL A 176 -36.19 42.97 -4.39
N SER A 177 -36.54 43.49 -5.59
CA SER A 177 -36.41 42.77 -6.86
C SER A 177 -34.96 42.49 -7.30
N ASN A 178 -33.98 43.26 -6.86
CA ASN A 178 -32.57 43.11 -7.22
C ASN A 178 -31.86 41.94 -6.51
N ARG A 179 -32.54 41.27 -5.57
CA ARG A 179 -32.03 40.06 -4.86
C ARG A 179 -32.76 38.77 -5.25
N MET A 180 -33.55 38.81 -6.31
CA MET A 180 -34.29 37.66 -6.83
C MET A 180 -33.40 36.79 -7.72
N LEU A 181 -33.77 35.51 -7.90
CA LEU A 181 -33.16 34.61 -8.88
C LEU A 181 -33.45 35.11 -10.30
N LEU A 182 -32.54 34.83 -11.24
CA LEU A 182 -32.66 35.23 -12.66
C LEU A 182 -32.42 34.01 -13.58
N GLY A 183 -33.13 34.00 -14.71
CA GLY A 183 -32.91 33.04 -15.81
C GLY A 183 -32.89 31.60 -15.38
N SER A 184 -31.77 30.89 -15.65
CA SER A 184 -31.58 29.44 -15.37
C SER A 184 -31.67 29.11 -13.87
N ASP A 185 -31.32 30.04 -13.00
CA ASP A 185 -31.36 29.84 -11.54
C ASP A 185 -32.79 29.66 -11.03
N ILE A 186 -33.78 30.31 -11.65
CA ILE A 186 -35.20 30.10 -11.34
C ILE A 186 -35.65 28.71 -11.73
N THR A 187 -35.21 28.25 -12.90
CA THR A 187 -35.57 26.89 -13.41
C THR A 187 -34.95 25.83 -12.52
N ALA A 188 -33.70 25.99 -12.14
CA ALA A 188 -32.98 25.07 -11.24
C ALA A 188 -33.63 25.02 -9.86
N ALA A 189 -33.98 26.19 -9.28
CA ALA A 189 -34.63 26.28 -7.98
C ALA A 189 -36.06 25.66 -7.99
N LYS A 190 -36.79 25.79 -9.11
CA LYS A 190 -38.08 25.14 -9.29
C LYS A 190 -37.93 23.61 -9.37
N HIS A 191 -37.01 23.12 -10.18
CA HIS A 191 -36.72 21.68 -10.29
C HIS A 191 -36.34 21.10 -8.93
N TRP A 192 -35.51 21.80 -8.16
CA TRP A 192 -35.16 21.44 -6.79
C TRP A 192 -36.41 21.39 -5.89
N LEU A 193 -37.33 22.40 -5.97
CA LEU A 193 -38.56 22.46 -5.18
C LEU A 193 -39.48 21.26 -5.48
N ASP A 194 -39.56 20.82 -6.74
CA ASP A 194 -40.43 19.73 -7.22
C ASP A 194 -39.81 18.34 -6.96
N SER A 195 -38.49 18.24 -6.75
CA SER A 195 -37.72 17.00 -6.65
C SER A 195 -37.34 16.60 -5.21
N CYS A 196 -38.11 17.00 -4.19
CA CYS A 196 -37.80 16.74 -2.81
C CYS A 196 -37.69 15.22 -2.50
N PRO A 197 -36.48 14.71 -2.14
CA PRO A 197 -36.29 13.30 -1.85
C PRO A 197 -37.01 12.87 -0.57
N SER A 198 -37.46 11.62 -0.51
CA SER A 198 -38.08 11.04 0.68
C SER A 198 -37.12 11.07 1.88
N GLY A 199 -37.51 11.72 2.98
CA GLY A 199 -36.69 11.88 4.18
C GLY A 199 -35.75 13.10 4.22
N ALA A 200 -35.72 13.94 3.17
CA ALA A 200 -35.02 15.19 3.18
C ALA A 200 -35.82 16.32 3.91
N PRO A 201 -35.14 17.40 4.40
CA PRO A 201 -35.82 18.55 5.00
C PRO A 201 -36.77 19.17 3.98
N LEU A 202 -38.04 19.35 4.34
CA LEU A 202 -39.05 19.93 3.44
C LEU A 202 -38.73 21.41 3.14
N PRO A 203 -38.98 21.86 1.88
CA PRO A 203 -38.85 23.26 1.53
C PRO A 203 -39.79 24.13 2.38
N THR A 204 -39.28 25.19 2.98
CA THR A 204 -40.04 26.13 3.83
C THR A 204 -40.97 27.04 2.99
N GLU A 205 -41.95 27.69 3.62
CA GLU A 205 -42.79 28.71 2.96
C GLU A 205 -41.91 29.83 2.35
N LEU A 206 -40.87 30.23 3.03
CA LEU A 206 -39.95 31.26 2.55
C LEU A 206 -39.23 30.87 1.24
N HIS A 207 -38.85 29.58 1.06
CA HIS A 207 -38.33 29.08 -0.23
C HIS A 207 -39.36 29.24 -1.35
N ARG A 208 -40.61 28.84 -1.07
CA ARG A 208 -41.69 28.88 -2.07
C ARG A 208 -42.02 30.35 -2.47
N ASP A 209 -42.13 31.23 -1.49
CA ASP A 209 -42.34 32.65 -1.71
C ASP A 209 -41.24 33.29 -2.55
N TYR A 210 -39.97 32.98 -2.22
CA TYR A 210 -38.82 33.53 -2.92
C TYR A 210 -38.73 33.04 -4.39
N ILE A 211 -38.96 31.76 -4.64
CA ILE A 211 -38.97 31.21 -5.98
C ILE A 211 -40.17 31.76 -6.80
N ALA A 212 -41.36 31.81 -6.20
CA ALA A 212 -42.55 32.33 -6.84
C ALA A 212 -42.44 33.82 -7.20
N ALA A 213 -41.93 34.66 -6.29
CA ALA A 213 -41.66 36.07 -6.52
C ALA A 213 -40.63 36.28 -7.64
N SER A 214 -39.56 35.47 -7.67
CA SER A 214 -38.55 35.50 -8.73
C SER A 214 -39.14 35.15 -10.11
N GLN A 215 -40.03 34.16 -10.20
CA GLN A 215 -40.73 33.77 -11.43
C GLN A 215 -41.65 34.93 -11.93
N GLN A 216 -42.38 35.56 -11.02
CA GLN A 216 -43.30 36.66 -11.35
C GLN A 216 -42.56 37.86 -11.90
N ALA A 217 -41.44 38.23 -11.26
CA ALA A 217 -40.58 39.34 -11.68
C ALA A 217 -39.99 39.13 -13.09
N GLU A 218 -39.51 37.90 -13.38
CA GLU A 218 -38.96 37.51 -14.69
C GLU A 218 -40.03 37.52 -15.79
N ALA A 219 -41.26 37.03 -15.48
CA ALA A 219 -42.38 37.06 -16.39
C ALA A 219 -42.80 38.49 -16.73
N GLN A 220 -42.79 39.40 -15.78
CA GLN A 220 -43.06 40.82 -16.02
C GLN A 220 -41.96 41.46 -16.90
N ARG A 221 -40.70 41.16 -16.68
CA ARG A 221 -39.58 41.65 -17.50
C ARG A 221 -39.72 41.20 -18.97
N LEU A 222 -40.01 39.94 -19.21
CA LEU A 222 -40.20 39.36 -20.53
C LEU A 222 -41.45 39.94 -21.24
N SER A 223 -42.52 40.32 -20.52
CA SER A 223 -43.71 40.93 -21.09
C SER A 223 -43.47 42.34 -21.61
N VAL A 224 -42.62 43.13 -20.93
CA VAL A 224 -42.23 44.49 -21.34
C VAL A 224 -41.32 44.42 -22.58
N GLU A 225 -40.43 43.47 -22.67
CA GLU A 225 -39.58 43.27 -23.85
C GLU A 225 -40.36 42.80 -25.08
N ARG A 226 -41.41 41.98 -24.89
CA ARG A 226 -42.32 41.57 -25.99
C ARG A 226 -43.14 42.75 -26.56
N ARG A 227 -43.59 43.69 -25.72
CA ARG A 227 -44.34 44.87 -26.21
C ARG A 227 -43.46 45.81 -27.03
N ARG A 228 -42.20 46.01 -26.65
CA ARG A 228 -41.24 46.80 -27.46
C ARG A 228 -40.90 46.12 -28.82
N ALA A 229 -40.89 44.82 -28.86
CA ALA A 229 -40.64 44.08 -30.09
C ALA A 229 -41.81 44.10 -31.09
N GLU A 230 -43.06 44.20 -30.61
CA GLU A 230 -44.25 44.29 -31.45
C GLU A 230 -44.45 45.68 -32.11
N GLU A 231 -44.06 46.75 -31.44
CA GLU A 231 -44.12 48.14 -32.00
C GLU A 231 -43.09 48.31 -33.12
N LEU A 232 -41.93 47.70 -33.10
CA LEU A 232 -40.94 47.70 -34.16
C LEU A 232 -41.34 46.83 -35.39
N LYS A 233 -42.17 45.83 -35.18
CA LYS A 233 -42.64 44.93 -36.27
C LYS A 233 -43.64 45.58 -37.23
N ARG A 234 -44.45 46.58 -36.79
CA ARG A 234 -45.45 47.25 -37.63
C ARG A 234 -44.90 48.22 -38.67
N ALA A 235 -43.74 48.80 -38.43
CA ALA A 235 -43.07 49.71 -39.34
C ALA A 235 -42.28 49.02 -40.48
N PHE A 236 -41.98 47.74 -40.33
CA PHE A 236 -41.08 47.02 -41.23
C PHE A 236 -41.77 46.13 -42.26
N HIS A 237 -43.09 45.96 -42.19
CA HIS A 237 -43.86 44.98 -43.03
C HIS A 237 -44.17 45.42 -44.43
N LEU A 238 -44.00 46.70 -44.80
CA LEU A 238 -44.35 47.18 -46.14
C LEU A 238 -43.20 47.21 -47.18
N THR A 239 -41.93 47.10 -46.71
CA THR A 239 -40.77 47.05 -47.64
C THR A 239 -40.14 45.68 -47.81
N LEU A 240 -40.62 44.65 -47.12
CA LEU A 240 -39.95 43.38 -47.01
C LEU A 240 -40.56 42.28 -47.90
N MET A 241 -41.74 42.47 -48.51
CA MET A 241 -42.38 41.41 -49.28
C MET A 241 -41.71 41.09 -50.63
N ALA A 242 -40.91 41.99 -51.19
CA ALA A 242 -40.19 41.69 -52.45
C ALA A 242 -38.80 41.09 -52.23
N LEU A 243 -38.21 41.30 -51.02
CA LEU A 243 -36.87 40.75 -50.68
C LEU A 243 -36.98 39.35 -50.04
N VAL A 244 -38.13 39.00 -49.51
CA VAL A 244 -38.37 37.78 -48.73
C VAL A 244 -38.37 36.52 -49.60
N VAL A 245 -38.79 36.57 -50.86
CA VAL A 245 -38.83 35.39 -51.73
C VAL A 245 -37.44 34.94 -52.21
N ALA A 246 -36.48 35.85 -52.35
CA ALA A 246 -35.09 35.50 -52.70
C ALA A 246 -34.26 35.05 -51.44
N ILE A 247 -34.63 35.54 -50.26
CA ILE A 247 -33.95 35.22 -49.02
C ILE A 247 -34.45 33.89 -48.44
N ILE A 248 -35.70 33.52 -48.59
CA ILE A 248 -36.26 32.27 -48.07
C ILE A 248 -35.58 31.03 -48.69
N ALA A 249 -35.16 31.07 -49.94
CA ALA A 249 -34.42 29.99 -50.57
C ALA A 249 -32.95 29.90 -50.05
N GLY A 250 -32.35 31.03 -49.68
CA GLY A 250 -30.99 31.06 -49.08
C GLY A 250 -30.96 30.76 -47.57
N ILE A 251 -32.01 31.18 -46.86
CA ILE A 251 -32.12 30.98 -45.38
C ILE A 251 -32.49 29.53 -45.04
N GLY A 252 -33.21 28.81 -45.93
CA GLY A 252 -33.47 27.40 -45.73
C GLY A 252 -32.19 26.51 -45.74
N ALA A 253 -31.23 26.84 -46.60
CA ALA A 253 -29.93 26.13 -46.63
C ALA A 253 -29.00 26.57 -45.50
N ALA A 254 -28.99 27.86 -45.13
CA ALA A 254 -28.19 28.38 -44.04
C ALA A 254 -28.77 27.98 -42.67
N GLY A 255 -30.12 27.94 -42.53
CA GLY A 255 -30.80 27.51 -41.30
C GLY A 255 -30.61 26.03 -41.00
N ALA A 256 -30.57 25.17 -42.05
CA ALA A 256 -30.24 23.76 -41.88
C ALA A 256 -28.76 23.55 -41.48
N GLY A 257 -27.83 24.35 -42.04
CA GLY A 257 -26.41 24.32 -41.68
C GLY A 257 -26.15 24.83 -40.24
N ILE A 258 -26.83 25.92 -39.85
CA ILE A 258 -26.72 26.46 -38.49
C ILE A 258 -27.38 25.50 -37.48
N TYR A 259 -28.52 24.89 -37.82
CA TYR A 259 -29.16 23.90 -36.94
C TYR A 259 -28.33 22.65 -36.77
N ALA A 260 -27.69 22.15 -37.86
CA ALA A 260 -26.76 21.04 -37.78
C ALA A 260 -25.52 21.40 -36.95
N TYR A 261 -24.93 22.60 -37.13
CA TYR A 261 -23.80 23.10 -36.39
C TYR A 261 -24.12 23.34 -34.90
N VAL A 262 -25.29 23.88 -34.56
CA VAL A 262 -25.73 24.04 -33.16
C VAL A 262 -26.00 22.67 -32.53
N LYS A 263 -26.56 21.71 -33.25
CA LYS A 263 -26.73 20.34 -32.77
C LYS A 263 -25.38 19.64 -32.57
N GLU A 264 -24.41 19.89 -33.46
CA GLU A 264 -23.06 19.36 -33.32
C GLU A 264 -22.33 19.95 -32.08
N LEU A 265 -22.43 21.26 -31.86
CA LEU A 265 -21.97 21.96 -30.68
C LEU A 265 -22.67 21.51 -29.36
N ASP A 266 -23.98 21.30 -29.41
CA ASP A 266 -24.73 20.77 -28.26
C ASP A 266 -24.35 19.31 -27.96
N ALA A 267 -24.06 18.50 -29.00
CA ALA A 267 -23.57 17.15 -28.86
C ALA A 267 -22.14 17.13 -28.29
N GLU A 268 -21.21 17.97 -28.80
CA GLU A 268 -19.85 18.15 -28.21
C GLU A 268 -19.91 18.60 -26.75
N HIS A 269 -20.76 19.58 -26.41
CA HIS A 269 -20.94 20.03 -25.03
C HIS A 269 -21.61 18.97 -24.13
N ALA A 270 -22.45 18.11 -24.68
CA ALA A 270 -23.04 17.00 -23.96
C ALA A 270 -22.01 15.88 -23.72
N GLU A 271 -21.18 15.57 -24.73
CA GLU A 271 -20.06 14.63 -24.58
C GLU A 271 -19.04 15.10 -23.56
N VAL A 272 -18.66 16.39 -23.58
CA VAL A 272 -17.73 16.96 -22.60
C VAL A 272 -18.32 16.87 -21.18
N ARG A 273 -19.59 17.24 -21.00
CA ARG A 273 -20.24 17.14 -19.67
C ARG A 273 -20.35 15.70 -19.19
N ALA A 274 -20.72 14.76 -20.06
CA ALA A 274 -20.78 13.35 -19.75
C ALA A 274 -19.40 12.78 -19.40
N ALA A 275 -18.34 13.27 -20.08
CA ALA A 275 -16.96 12.92 -19.75
C ALA A 275 -16.55 13.46 -18.39
N ASP A 276 -16.85 14.73 -18.07
CA ASP A 276 -16.54 15.36 -16.79
C ASP A 276 -17.27 14.69 -15.62
N GLU A 277 -18.56 14.35 -15.78
CA GLU A 277 -19.35 13.64 -14.77
C GLU A 277 -18.82 12.23 -14.53
N ARG A 278 -18.45 11.54 -15.60
CA ARG A 278 -17.83 10.21 -15.54
C ARG A 278 -16.48 10.28 -14.83
N ASP A 279 -15.61 11.23 -15.20
CA ASP A 279 -14.29 11.38 -14.63
C ASP A 279 -14.36 11.75 -13.14
N ALA A 280 -15.34 12.55 -12.75
CA ALA A 280 -15.64 12.85 -11.36
C ALA A 280 -16.07 11.59 -10.58
N ALA A 281 -16.94 10.75 -11.17
CA ALA A 281 -17.37 9.49 -10.57
C ALA A 281 -16.20 8.50 -10.43
N LEU A 282 -15.38 8.36 -11.46
CA LEU A 282 -14.18 7.51 -11.45
C LEU A 282 -13.15 7.99 -10.43
N LEU A 283 -13.00 9.30 -10.24
CA LEU A 283 -12.12 9.86 -9.23
C LEU A 283 -12.59 9.54 -7.80
N VAL A 284 -13.90 9.61 -7.55
CA VAL A 284 -14.48 9.20 -6.25
C VAL A 284 -14.22 7.71 -5.99
N GLN A 285 -14.42 6.87 -7.00
CA GLN A 285 -14.12 5.43 -6.91
C GLN A 285 -12.63 5.18 -6.67
N SER A 286 -11.74 5.88 -7.37
CA SER A 286 -10.29 5.75 -7.19
C SER A 286 -9.84 6.17 -5.77
N ARG A 287 -10.45 7.21 -5.19
CA ARG A 287 -10.21 7.59 -3.78
C ARG A 287 -10.67 6.52 -2.81
N HIS A 288 -11.83 5.93 -3.04
CA HIS A 288 -12.32 4.82 -2.23
C HIS A 288 -11.38 3.61 -2.29
N LEU A 289 -10.88 3.26 -3.48
CA LEU A 289 -9.89 2.20 -3.65
C LEU A 289 -8.56 2.53 -2.93
N ASN A 290 -8.12 3.79 -2.96
CA ASN A 290 -6.95 4.24 -2.20
C ASN A 290 -7.11 4.00 -0.70
N ASP A 291 -8.28 4.31 -0.13
CA ASP A 291 -8.52 4.19 1.31
C ASP A 291 -8.57 2.71 1.72
N ILE A 292 -9.20 1.86 0.91
CA ILE A 292 -9.20 0.41 1.14
C ILE A 292 -7.77 -0.14 0.99
N ALA A 293 -7.02 0.23 -0.05
CA ALA A 293 -5.64 -0.21 -0.22
C ALA A 293 -4.77 0.16 0.99
N ALA A 294 -4.92 1.38 1.52
CA ALA A 294 -4.24 1.82 2.74
C ALA A 294 -4.61 0.96 3.97
N GLN A 295 -5.87 0.54 4.09
CA GLN A 295 -6.32 -0.37 5.16
C GLN A 295 -5.70 -1.77 4.99
N GLN A 296 -5.66 -2.30 3.76
CA GLN A 296 -5.06 -3.60 3.48
C GLN A 296 -3.55 -3.61 3.78
N ILE A 297 -2.80 -2.55 3.41
CA ILE A 297 -1.38 -2.42 3.77
C ILE A 297 -1.20 -2.47 5.30
N LYS A 298 -2.01 -1.72 6.06
CA LYS A 298 -1.96 -1.72 7.52
C LYS A 298 -2.33 -3.08 8.12
N ALA A 299 -3.24 -3.81 7.47
CA ALA A 299 -3.63 -5.16 7.86
C ALA A 299 -2.55 -6.20 7.51
N GLY A 300 -1.55 -5.86 6.68
CA GLY A 300 -0.48 -6.74 6.20
C GLY A 300 -0.84 -7.50 4.92
N ASP A 301 -1.96 -7.16 4.27
CA ASP A 301 -2.40 -7.73 2.99
C ASP A 301 -1.94 -6.82 1.84
N ALA A 302 -0.64 -6.90 1.54
CA ALA A 302 -0.02 -6.06 0.52
C ALA A 302 -0.43 -6.45 -0.91
N ASP A 303 -0.72 -7.73 -1.17
CA ASP A 303 -1.14 -8.22 -2.48
C ASP A 303 -2.54 -7.68 -2.86
N THR A 304 -3.53 -7.79 -1.96
CA THR A 304 -4.83 -7.16 -2.20
C THR A 304 -4.73 -5.65 -2.36
N ALA A 305 -3.87 -4.98 -1.58
CA ALA A 305 -3.63 -3.54 -1.71
C ALA A 305 -3.01 -3.17 -3.06
N LEU A 306 -2.07 -3.99 -3.57
CA LEU A 306 -1.48 -3.85 -4.90
C LEU A 306 -2.54 -3.93 -6.00
N LEU A 307 -3.40 -4.96 -5.93
CA LEU A 307 -4.46 -5.16 -6.91
C LEU A 307 -5.50 -4.03 -6.90
N LEU A 308 -5.87 -3.53 -5.72
CA LEU A 308 -6.78 -2.39 -5.59
C LEU A 308 -6.15 -1.10 -6.12
N SER A 309 -4.86 -0.89 -5.88
CA SER A 309 -4.12 0.25 -6.42
C SER A 309 -4.04 0.20 -7.95
N LEU A 310 -3.77 -0.99 -8.52
CA LEU A 310 -3.81 -1.21 -9.97
C LEU A 310 -5.20 -0.97 -10.56
N ALA A 311 -6.27 -1.36 -9.86
CA ALA A 311 -7.64 -1.17 -10.31
C ALA A 311 -8.07 0.31 -10.32
N GLY A 312 -7.46 1.15 -9.50
CA GLY A 312 -7.78 2.58 -9.39
C GLY A 312 -6.91 3.51 -10.24
N LEU A 313 -5.80 3.04 -10.80
CA LEU A 313 -4.88 3.82 -11.64
C LEU A 313 -5.23 3.72 -13.14
N PRO A 314 -4.82 4.73 -13.95
CA PRO A 314 -4.95 4.65 -15.41
C PRO A 314 -4.15 3.46 -15.97
N ILE A 315 -4.78 2.66 -16.85
CA ILE A 315 -4.11 1.51 -17.48
C ILE A 315 -3.34 1.97 -18.72
N PRO A 316 -2.05 1.63 -18.85
CA PRO A 316 -1.26 1.98 -20.03
C PRO A 316 -1.85 1.39 -21.32
N GLY A 317 -2.04 2.22 -22.34
CA GLY A 317 -2.57 1.80 -23.65
C GLY A 317 -4.09 1.81 -23.76
N SER A 318 -4.86 2.16 -22.74
CA SER A 318 -6.27 2.48 -22.85
C SER A 318 -6.40 3.90 -23.44
N SER A 319 -6.70 4.00 -24.73
CA SER A 319 -7.07 5.26 -25.38
C SER A 319 -8.58 5.33 -25.46
N GLY A 320 -9.19 6.45 -25.06
CA GLY A 320 -10.63 6.68 -25.18
C GLY A 320 -11.37 6.71 -23.83
N THR A 321 -12.67 6.44 -23.88
CA THR A 321 -13.66 6.62 -22.80
C THR A 321 -13.45 5.79 -21.53
N THR A 322 -12.42 4.96 -21.46
CA THR A 322 -12.14 4.03 -20.33
C THR A 322 -10.94 4.43 -19.46
N SER A 323 -10.25 5.55 -19.76
CA SER A 323 -9.10 5.99 -18.98
C SER A 323 -9.57 6.62 -17.67
N ARG A 324 -9.08 6.09 -16.52
CA ARG A 324 -9.34 6.67 -15.20
C ARG A 324 -8.51 7.94 -15.00
N PRO A 325 -9.04 8.95 -14.26
CA PRO A 325 -8.23 10.09 -13.83
C PRO A 325 -7.06 9.63 -12.95
N TYR A 326 -5.91 10.26 -13.15
CA TYR A 326 -4.73 9.99 -12.34
C TYR A 326 -4.90 10.50 -10.90
N LEU A 327 -4.61 9.63 -9.92
CA LEU A 327 -4.61 9.95 -8.49
C LEU A 327 -3.22 9.65 -7.90
N PRO A 328 -2.43 10.68 -7.51
CA PRO A 328 -1.08 10.52 -6.98
C PRO A 328 -1.01 9.61 -5.75
N GLU A 329 -2.01 9.68 -4.87
CA GLU A 329 -2.08 8.87 -3.65
C GLU A 329 -2.16 7.37 -3.96
N LEU A 330 -2.84 6.98 -5.04
CA LEU A 330 -2.91 5.58 -5.49
C LEU A 330 -1.58 5.09 -6.06
N GLU A 331 -0.85 5.94 -6.79
CA GLU A 331 0.52 5.62 -7.22
C GLU A 331 1.39 5.37 -5.97
N GLY A 332 1.22 6.19 -4.94
CA GLY A 332 1.89 6.01 -3.65
C GLY A 332 1.53 4.67 -2.99
N ARG A 333 0.25 4.29 -2.98
CA ARG A 333 -0.18 2.99 -2.47
C ARG A 333 0.39 1.83 -3.27
N LEU A 334 0.50 1.99 -4.59
CA LEU A 334 1.11 0.96 -5.44
C LEU A 334 2.60 0.75 -5.08
N TYR A 335 3.37 1.83 -4.86
CA TYR A 335 4.73 1.74 -4.35
C TYR A 335 4.77 1.07 -2.96
N GLU A 336 3.95 1.54 -2.01
CA GLU A 336 3.89 0.97 -0.66
C GLU A 336 3.55 -0.53 -0.70
N SER A 337 2.60 -0.93 -1.54
CA SER A 337 2.22 -2.33 -1.73
C SER A 337 3.37 -3.16 -2.30
N LEU A 338 4.04 -2.70 -3.37
CA LEU A 338 5.20 -3.39 -3.95
C LEU A 338 6.36 -3.56 -2.96
N PHE A 339 6.59 -2.55 -2.09
CA PHE A 339 7.61 -2.67 -1.03
C PHE A 339 7.19 -3.63 0.08
N ALA A 340 5.90 -3.73 0.38
CA ALA A 340 5.34 -4.59 1.41
C ALA A 340 5.01 -5.99 0.89
N ASP A 341 4.77 -6.13 -0.42
CA ASP A 341 4.41 -7.40 -1.05
C ASP A 341 5.53 -8.43 -0.90
N ARG A 342 5.16 -9.57 -0.37
CA ARG A 342 6.04 -10.70 -0.09
C ARG A 342 5.56 -11.97 -0.76
N GLU A 343 4.35 -11.99 -1.28
CA GLU A 343 3.79 -13.14 -1.96
C GLU A 343 4.49 -13.35 -3.31
N ARG A 344 5.11 -14.51 -3.50
CA ARG A 344 5.82 -14.86 -4.72
C ARG A 344 5.06 -15.84 -5.58
N LEU A 345 4.37 -16.77 -4.93
CA LEU A 345 3.68 -17.85 -5.63
C LEU A 345 2.46 -18.28 -4.82
N LEU A 346 1.40 -18.60 -5.52
CA LEU A 346 0.17 -19.14 -4.99
C LEU A 346 -0.13 -20.47 -5.67
N LEU A 347 -0.26 -21.54 -4.88
CA LEU A 347 -0.63 -22.89 -5.31
C LEU A 347 -2.04 -23.18 -4.83
N ALA A 348 -2.87 -23.82 -5.66
CA ALA A 348 -4.23 -24.16 -5.28
C ALA A 348 -4.46 -25.67 -5.33
N SER A 349 -5.26 -26.16 -4.39
CA SER A 349 -5.83 -27.50 -4.44
C SER A 349 -7.09 -27.51 -5.32
N ASP A 350 -7.68 -28.69 -5.48
CA ASP A 350 -8.99 -28.86 -6.14
C ASP A 350 -10.16 -28.54 -5.18
N GLY A 351 -10.05 -27.42 -4.41
CA GLY A 351 -11.09 -26.94 -3.48
C GLY A 351 -11.05 -27.53 -2.06
N LYS A 352 -10.03 -28.35 -1.72
CA LYS A 352 -9.86 -28.94 -0.40
C LYS A 352 -8.65 -28.35 0.34
N PRO A 353 -8.66 -28.29 1.70
CA PRO A 353 -7.54 -27.80 2.49
C PRO A 353 -6.20 -28.44 2.16
N PHE A 354 -5.14 -27.64 2.08
CA PHE A 354 -3.79 -28.13 2.23
C PHE A 354 -3.47 -28.30 3.72
N LEU A 355 -2.97 -29.48 4.09
CA LEU A 355 -2.65 -29.81 5.47
C LEU A 355 -1.16 -29.64 5.77
N SER A 356 -0.31 -29.83 4.76
CA SER A 356 1.14 -29.86 4.91
C SER A 356 1.87 -29.24 3.72
N VAL A 357 3.02 -28.60 3.99
CA VAL A 357 3.91 -28.03 2.98
C VAL A 357 5.38 -28.18 3.37
N VAL A 358 6.24 -28.40 2.37
CA VAL A 358 7.70 -28.45 2.57
C VAL A 358 8.45 -28.03 1.30
N PHE A 359 9.62 -27.43 1.45
CA PHE A 359 10.59 -27.25 0.37
C PHE A 359 11.46 -28.51 0.21
N SER A 360 11.88 -28.78 -1.02
CA SER A 360 13.05 -29.64 -1.26
C SER A 360 14.31 -28.99 -0.70
N ASN A 361 15.32 -29.78 -0.37
CA ASN A 361 16.55 -29.28 0.26
C ASN A 361 17.30 -28.28 -0.65
N ASN A 362 17.25 -28.50 -1.97
CA ASN A 362 17.83 -27.58 -2.97
C ASN A 362 16.92 -26.36 -3.26
N GLY A 363 15.70 -26.29 -2.69
CA GLY A 363 14.74 -25.21 -2.87
C GLY A 363 14.09 -25.12 -4.26
N ALA A 364 14.32 -26.09 -5.16
CA ALA A 364 13.77 -26.07 -6.51
C ALA A 364 12.33 -26.61 -6.59
N LEU A 365 11.95 -27.48 -5.65
CA LEU A 365 10.63 -28.10 -5.59
C LEU A 365 9.96 -27.78 -4.26
N VAL A 366 8.64 -27.89 -4.26
CA VAL A 366 7.82 -27.91 -3.06
C VAL A 366 6.86 -29.08 -3.10
N ALA A 367 6.56 -29.67 -1.94
CA ALA A 367 5.53 -30.68 -1.82
C ALA A 367 4.41 -30.21 -0.90
N THR A 368 3.19 -30.60 -1.24
CA THR A 368 1.98 -30.30 -0.48
C THR A 368 1.20 -31.58 -0.21
N GLY A 369 0.72 -31.75 1.03
CA GLY A 369 -0.25 -32.77 1.41
C GLY A 369 -1.62 -32.14 1.59
N SER A 370 -2.69 -32.81 1.14
CA SER A 370 -4.04 -32.25 1.12
C SER A 370 -5.09 -33.20 1.73
N GLU A 371 -6.18 -32.59 2.19
CA GLU A 371 -7.39 -33.31 2.63
C GLU A 371 -8.05 -34.09 1.47
N ASP A 372 -7.74 -33.73 0.20
CA ASP A 372 -8.23 -34.45 -0.99
C ASP A 372 -7.54 -35.81 -1.22
N GLN A 373 -6.76 -36.28 -0.25
CA GLN A 373 -6.01 -37.52 -0.31
C GLN A 373 -4.89 -37.50 -1.36
N SER A 374 -4.40 -36.32 -1.75
CA SER A 374 -3.28 -36.22 -2.68
C SER A 374 -2.06 -35.58 -2.04
N VAL A 375 -0.90 -36.05 -2.48
CA VAL A 375 0.38 -35.35 -2.32
C VAL A 375 0.81 -34.86 -3.68
N ARG A 376 1.15 -33.55 -3.77
CA ARG A 376 1.54 -32.92 -5.03
C ARG A 376 2.94 -32.33 -4.89
N VAL A 377 3.72 -32.46 -5.96
CA VAL A 377 5.04 -31.85 -6.07
C VAL A 377 4.97 -30.77 -7.14
N TRP A 378 5.48 -29.59 -6.82
CA TRP A 378 5.42 -28.40 -7.64
C TRP A 378 6.82 -27.84 -7.86
N ASP A 379 7.05 -27.22 -8.98
CA ASP A 379 8.23 -26.40 -9.19
C ASP A 379 8.12 -25.10 -8.37
N ALA A 380 9.09 -24.82 -7.50
CA ALA A 380 9.04 -23.72 -6.55
C ALA A 380 9.14 -22.32 -7.19
N ASN A 381 9.63 -22.24 -8.44
CA ASN A 381 9.74 -20.97 -9.16
C ASN A 381 8.51 -20.68 -10.01
N THR A 382 7.91 -21.76 -10.54
CA THR A 382 6.89 -21.69 -11.59
C THR A 382 5.49 -21.99 -11.07
N GLY A 383 5.37 -22.72 -9.98
CA GLY A 383 4.09 -23.22 -9.48
C GLY A 383 3.48 -24.32 -10.34
N SER A 384 4.23 -24.87 -11.32
CA SER A 384 3.73 -25.97 -12.13
C SER A 384 3.74 -27.27 -11.35
N GLU A 385 2.60 -28.00 -11.36
CA GLU A 385 2.51 -29.33 -10.79
C GLU A 385 3.36 -30.31 -11.62
N GLN A 386 4.32 -30.98 -10.95
CA GLN A 386 5.24 -31.94 -11.56
C GLN A 386 4.78 -33.38 -11.32
N LEU A 387 4.18 -33.61 -10.16
CA LEU A 387 3.79 -34.94 -9.72
C LEU A 387 2.57 -34.90 -8.82
N ARG A 388 1.66 -35.86 -8.97
CA ARG A 388 0.54 -36.08 -8.06
C ARG A 388 0.51 -37.54 -7.63
N VAL A 389 0.56 -37.81 -6.34
CA VAL A 389 0.49 -39.13 -5.73
C VAL A 389 -0.77 -39.22 -4.87
N LYS A 390 -1.49 -40.35 -4.93
CA LYS A 390 -2.70 -40.54 -4.14
C LYS A 390 -2.36 -41.28 -2.83
N CYS A 391 -2.88 -40.80 -1.72
CA CYS A 391 -2.89 -41.46 -0.44
C CYS A 391 -4.17 -42.28 -0.31
N GLU A 392 -4.08 -43.60 -0.40
CA GLU A 392 -5.26 -44.46 -0.43
C GLU A 392 -5.94 -44.64 0.95
N ALA A 393 -5.24 -44.34 2.06
CA ALA A 393 -5.70 -44.57 3.42
C ALA A 393 -6.32 -43.38 4.13
N GLY A 394 -6.37 -42.20 3.50
CA GLY A 394 -6.93 -40.99 4.09
C GLY A 394 -6.24 -39.71 3.64
N PRO A 395 -6.44 -38.58 4.36
CA PRO A 395 -5.75 -37.33 4.09
C PRO A 395 -4.23 -37.46 4.17
N ALA A 396 -3.50 -36.65 3.40
CA ALA A 396 -2.06 -36.52 3.50
C ALA A 396 -1.70 -35.45 4.55
N ASN A 397 -1.58 -35.86 5.82
CA ASN A 397 -1.46 -34.93 6.97
C ASN A 397 -0.09 -34.26 7.05
N SER A 398 0.97 -34.90 6.61
CA SER A 398 2.34 -34.39 6.65
C SER A 398 3.16 -34.92 5.49
N VAL A 399 4.04 -34.08 4.93
CA VAL A 399 4.92 -34.47 3.79
C VAL A 399 6.32 -33.88 4.02
N THR A 400 7.34 -34.65 3.59
CA THR A 400 8.74 -34.21 3.63
C THR A 400 9.56 -34.87 2.51
N PHE A 401 10.63 -34.19 2.05
CA PHE A 401 11.64 -34.75 1.17
C PHE A 401 12.77 -35.43 1.98
N THR A 402 13.45 -36.37 1.39
CA THR A 402 14.76 -36.82 1.89
C THR A 402 15.81 -35.73 1.61
N SER A 403 16.93 -35.78 2.32
CA SER A 403 18.01 -34.79 2.19
C SER A 403 18.68 -34.74 0.80
N ASP A 404 18.53 -35.78 0.00
CA ASP A 404 19.02 -35.90 -1.39
C ASP A 404 17.97 -35.44 -2.42
N ASP A 405 16.76 -35.08 -1.98
CA ASP A 405 15.58 -34.73 -2.78
C ASP A 405 15.10 -35.87 -3.73
N GLU A 406 15.60 -37.12 -3.56
CA GLU A 406 15.25 -38.26 -4.44
C GLU A 406 13.95 -38.97 -4.02
N ARG A 407 13.57 -38.85 -2.72
CA ARG A 407 12.39 -39.50 -2.18
C ARG A 407 11.47 -38.52 -1.49
N LEU A 408 10.18 -38.82 -1.54
CA LEU A 408 9.13 -38.12 -0.85
C LEU A 408 8.50 -39.03 0.18
N ILE A 409 8.29 -38.55 1.40
CA ILE A 409 7.71 -39.28 2.51
C ILE A 409 6.48 -38.51 2.95
N PHE A 410 5.36 -39.22 3.09
CA PHE A 410 4.12 -38.58 3.55
C PHE A 410 3.31 -39.53 4.47
N ALA A 411 2.63 -38.89 5.41
CA ALA A 411 1.68 -39.53 6.32
C ALA A 411 0.39 -39.85 5.57
N CYS A 412 -0.08 -41.12 5.66
CA CYS A 412 -1.25 -41.60 4.96
C CYS A 412 -2.03 -42.57 5.90
N GLY A 413 -3.04 -42.06 6.61
CA GLY A 413 -3.74 -42.80 7.66
C GLY A 413 -2.79 -43.23 8.78
N SER A 414 -2.81 -44.49 9.20
CA SER A 414 -1.95 -45.02 10.27
C SER A 414 -0.54 -45.41 9.85
N LYS A 415 -0.12 -45.10 8.61
CA LYS A 415 1.21 -45.39 8.07
C LYS A 415 1.81 -44.19 7.39
N ALA A 416 3.10 -44.21 7.11
CA ALA A 416 3.72 -43.29 6.19
C ALA A 416 4.22 -44.02 4.96
N GLU A 417 4.15 -43.39 3.79
CA GLU A 417 4.64 -43.96 2.54
C GLU A 417 5.91 -43.25 2.09
N VAL A 418 6.83 -44.02 1.52
CA VAL A 418 8.05 -43.49 0.91
C VAL A 418 8.00 -43.81 -0.58
N VAL A 419 8.02 -42.76 -1.38
CA VAL A 419 7.93 -42.85 -2.85
C VAL A 419 9.12 -42.17 -3.52
N ASP A 420 9.42 -42.55 -4.75
CA ASP A 420 10.36 -41.81 -5.61
C ASP A 420 9.77 -40.44 -5.96
N ALA A 421 10.50 -39.37 -5.66
CA ALA A 421 10.00 -37.97 -5.75
C ALA A 421 9.74 -37.49 -7.19
N ARG A 422 10.29 -38.17 -8.20
CA ARG A 422 10.14 -37.88 -9.63
C ARG A 422 8.99 -38.65 -10.28
N THR A 423 8.86 -39.93 -9.93
CA THR A 423 7.91 -40.83 -10.60
C THR A 423 6.67 -41.13 -9.78
N GLY A 424 6.66 -40.83 -8.48
CA GLY A 424 5.59 -41.19 -7.55
C GLY A 424 5.48 -42.67 -7.24
N LYS A 425 6.45 -43.48 -7.68
CA LYS A 425 6.43 -44.92 -7.44
C LYS A 425 6.70 -45.20 -5.97
N SER A 426 5.81 -46.00 -5.34
CA SER A 426 6.00 -46.45 -3.97
C SER A 426 7.24 -47.34 -3.87
N LEU A 427 8.10 -47.06 -2.90
CA LEU A 427 9.30 -47.75 -2.60
C LEU A 427 9.09 -48.73 -1.42
N PHE A 428 8.53 -48.22 -0.32
CA PHE A 428 8.16 -48.99 0.86
C PHE A 428 7.25 -48.20 1.79
N GLU A 429 6.60 -48.89 2.71
CA GLU A 429 5.69 -48.29 3.72
C GLU A 429 6.31 -48.40 5.13
N LEU A 430 6.04 -47.39 5.97
CA LEU A 430 6.40 -47.33 7.38
C LEU A 430 5.15 -47.66 8.20
N ALA A 431 4.88 -48.94 8.38
CA ALA A 431 3.68 -49.44 9.04
C ALA A 431 3.95 -49.85 10.49
N GLY A 432 3.04 -49.57 11.39
CA GLY A 432 3.12 -50.00 12.80
C GLY A 432 2.39 -49.10 13.79
N HIS A 433 2.07 -47.86 13.46
CA HIS A 433 1.18 -47.06 14.28
C HIS A 433 -0.25 -47.64 14.28
N THR A 434 -0.97 -47.40 15.39
CA THR A 434 -2.34 -47.94 15.58
C THR A 434 -3.41 -46.91 15.32
N ASP A 435 -3.01 -45.61 15.14
CA ASP A 435 -3.87 -44.49 14.79
C ASP A 435 -3.18 -43.63 13.76
N GLU A 436 -3.83 -42.53 13.33
CA GLU A 436 -3.34 -41.63 12.28
C GLU A 436 -1.93 -41.11 12.55
N VAL A 437 -1.09 -41.13 11.50
CA VAL A 437 0.20 -40.46 11.53
C VAL A 437 -0.04 -38.96 11.23
N SER A 438 0.26 -38.13 12.21
CA SER A 438 0.03 -36.66 12.16
C SER A 438 1.22 -35.86 11.64
N SER A 439 2.46 -36.42 11.79
CA SER A 439 3.68 -35.67 11.46
C SER A 439 4.81 -36.62 11.03
N VAL A 440 5.60 -36.18 10.03
CA VAL A 440 6.82 -36.88 9.57
C VAL A 440 7.99 -35.91 9.48
N ALA A 441 9.20 -36.36 9.81
CA ALA A 441 10.45 -35.63 9.68
C ALA A 441 11.60 -36.54 9.26
N VAL A 442 12.63 -35.98 8.61
CA VAL A 442 13.83 -36.71 8.13
C VAL A 442 15.07 -36.03 8.67
N SER A 443 16.08 -36.80 9.07
CA SER A 443 17.37 -36.26 9.48
C SER A 443 18.15 -35.71 8.28
N ALA A 444 18.93 -34.65 8.49
CA ALA A 444 19.67 -33.98 7.41
C ALA A 444 20.76 -34.92 6.81
N ASP A 445 21.25 -35.89 7.58
CA ASP A 445 22.17 -36.92 7.07
C ASP A 445 21.46 -37.99 6.21
N GLY A 446 20.12 -37.91 6.09
CA GLY A 446 19.32 -38.83 5.33
C GLY A 446 19.20 -40.23 5.92
N SER A 447 19.70 -40.49 7.16
CA SER A 447 19.76 -41.85 7.74
C SER A 447 18.48 -42.28 8.45
N ARG A 448 17.65 -41.32 8.94
CA ARG A 448 16.50 -41.61 9.81
C ARG A 448 15.26 -40.87 9.37
N ILE A 449 14.12 -41.55 9.51
CA ILE A 449 12.77 -40.95 9.40
C ILE A 449 12.12 -41.04 10.77
N VAL A 450 11.33 -40.03 11.16
CA VAL A 450 10.52 -40.02 12.37
C VAL A 450 9.07 -39.79 12.01
N THR A 451 8.18 -40.55 12.59
CA THR A 451 6.73 -40.39 12.51
C THR A 451 6.16 -40.14 13.90
N GLY A 452 5.24 -39.22 14.01
CA GLY A 452 4.40 -38.99 15.21
C GLY A 452 2.95 -39.31 14.89
N SER A 453 2.23 -39.86 15.85
CA SER A 453 0.89 -40.41 15.64
C SER A 453 -0.07 -40.03 16.79
N ASP A 454 -1.35 -40.08 16.46
CA ASP A 454 -2.44 -39.91 17.39
C ASP A 454 -2.54 -41.13 18.38
N ASP A 455 -1.78 -42.22 18.13
CA ASP A 455 -1.58 -43.32 19.06
C ASP A 455 -0.71 -42.97 20.28
N HIS A 456 -0.39 -41.70 20.49
CA HIS A 456 0.42 -41.12 21.57
C HIS A 456 1.90 -41.51 21.50
N THR A 457 2.38 -42.06 20.38
CA THR A 457 3.75 -42.52 20.22
C THR A 457 4.44 -41.82 19.02
N ALA A 458 5.74 -41.74 19.05
CA ALA A 458 6.54 -41.47 17.86
C ALA A 458 7.43 -42.69 17.56
N ARG A 459 7.77 -42.90 16.29
CA ARG A 459 8.60 -43.99 15.83
C ARG A 459 9.75 -43.48 14.98
N VAL A 460 10.92 -44.10 15.15
CA VAL A 460 12.12 -43.81 14.37
C VAL A 460 12.40 -45.00 13.45
N TRP A 461 12.61 -44.69 12.17
CA TRP A 461 12.78 -45.68 11.12
C TRP A 461 14.13 -45.48 10.41
N ASP A 462 14.69 -46.57 9.89
CA ASP A 462 15.82 -46.50 8.99
C ASP A 462 15.35 -46.03 7.60
N ALA A 463 15.93 -44.92 7.12
CA ALA A 463 15.47 -44.31 5.88
C ALA A 463 15.83 -45.09 4.60
N ALA A 464 16.79 -46.06 4.69
CA ALA A 464 17.20 -46.81 3.53
C ALA A 464 16.24 -47.98 3.23
N ASN A 465 15.67 -48.62 4.27
CA ASN A 465 14.90 -49.84 4.15
C ASN A 465 13.57 -49.86 4.92
N GLY A 466 13.19 -48.76 5.62
CA GLY A 466 11.95 -48.68 6.38
C GLY A 466 11.90 -49.50 7.67
N ALA A 467 13.01 -50.08 8.14
CA ALA A 467 13.04 -50.86 9.37
C ALA A 467 12.84 -49.95 10.62
N LEU A 468 12.01 -50.45 11.56
CA LEU A 468 11.81 -49.74 12.84
C LEU A 468 13.11 -49.78 13.67
N VAL A 469 13.60 -48.60 14.03
CA VAL A 469 14.83 -48.44 14.86
C VAL A 469 14.45 -48.26 16.32
N ALA A 470 13.43 -47.43 16.60
CA ALA A 470 12.99 -47.16 17.95
C ALA A 470 11.50 -46.73 18.00
N ALA A 471 10.82 -47.13 19.11
CA ALA A 471 9.50 -46.60 19.46
C ALA A 471 9.65 -45.70 20.70
N LEU A 472 9.10 -44.47 20.62
CA LEU A 472 9.21 -43.42 21.63
C LEU A 472 7.82 -43.27 22.27
N ALA A 473 7.63 -43.86 23.45
CA ALA A 473 6.37 -43.87 24.18
C ALA A 473 6.55 -43.14 25.50
N GLY A 474 5.71 -42.12 25.78
CA GLY A 474 5.78 -41.33 27.00
C GLY A 474 4.79 -40.16 27.06
N HIS A 475 4.16 -39.81 25.92
CA HIS A 475 3.07 -38.86 25.89
C HIS A 475 1.75 -39.52 26.34
N THR A 476 0.88 -38.68 26.96
CA THR A 476 -0.46 -39.08 27.40
C THR A 476 -1.56 -38.60 26.42
N GLY A 477 -1.20 -37.88 25.39
CA GLY A 477 -2.08 -37.39 24.34
C GLY A 477 -1.43 -37.57 22.95
N PRO A 478 -2.19 -37.34 21.86
CA PRO A 478 -1.73 -37.39 20.49
C PRO A 478 -0.44 -36.61 20.27
N VAL A 479 0.50 -37.16 19.47
CA VAL A 479 1.71 -36.47 19.06
C VAL A 479 1.39 -35.58 17.86
N SER A 480 1.34 -34.30 18.06
CA SER A 480 0.98 -33.28 17.03
C SER A 480 2.13 -32.88 16.12
N GLY A 481 3.39 -33.09 16.54
CA GLY A 481 4.55 -32.69 15.77
C GLY A 481 5.82 -33.41 16.16
N VAL A 482 6.69 -33.67 15.18
CA VAL A 482 8.01 -34.27 15.40
C VAL A 482 9.11 -33.44 14.72
N ALA A 483 10.30 -33.42 15.33
CA ALA A 483 11.51 -32.87 14.75
C ALA A 483 12.71 -33.77 15.09
N ILE A 484 13.71 -33.85 14.20
CA ILE A 484 14.89 -34.69 14.37
C ILE A 484 16.16 -33.89 14.11
N SER A 485 17.23 -34.15 14.89
CA SER A 485 18.54 -33.53 14.67
C SER A 485 19.18 -33.97 13.36
N ALA A 486 20.12 -33.16 12.86
CA ALA A 486 20.80 -33.37 11.59
C ALA A 486 21.50 -34.75 11.52
N ASP A 487 22.03 -35.23 12.64
CA ASP A 487 22.73 -36.55 12.78
C ASP A 487 21.78 -37.73 13.12
N GLY A 488 20.48 -37.50 13.14
CA GLY A 488 19.48 -38.49 13.49
C GLY A 488 19.54 -38.97 14.97
N GLY A 489 20.34 -38.35 15.84
CA GLY A 489 20.58 -38.78 17.21
C GLY A 489 19.54 -38.31 18.23
N LEU A 490 18.93 -37.18 18.00
CA LEU A 490 17.94 -36.58 18.88
C LEU A 490 16.60 -36.42 18.15
N VAL A 491 15.51 -36.74 18.82
CA VAL A 491 14.13 -36.50 18.37
C VAL A 491 13.45 -35.61 19.40
N VAL A 492 12.63 -34.67 18.92
CA VAL A 492 11.75 -33.89 19.75
C VAL A 492 10.31 -34.11 19.31
N THR A 493 9.46 -34.43 20.26
CA THR A 493 8.03 -34.66 20.01
C THR A 493 7.19 -33.61 20.76
N ALA A 494 6.16 -33.08 20.11
CA ALA A 494 5.17 -32.21 20.73
C ALA A 494 3.81 -32.94 20.77
N SER A 495 3.05 -32.72 21.84
CA SER A 495 1.80 -33.45 22.05
C SER A 495 0.67 -32.54 22.54
N ALA A 496 -0.56 -33.01 22.29
CA ALA A 496 -1.77 -32.45 22.83
C ALA A 496 -1.84 -32.50 24.39
N ASP A 497 -0.95 -33.27 25.04
CA ASP A 497 -0.81 -33.30 26.51
C ASP A 497 -0.10 -32.07 27.10
N ALA A 498 0.10 -31.02 26.31
CA ALA A 498 0.78 -29.77 26.66
C ALA A 498 2.30 -29.90 26.92
N THR A 499 2.92 -31.02 26.56
CA THR A 499 4.36 -31.26 26.75
C THR A 499 5.09 -31.45 25.42
N ALA A 500 6.38 -31.09 25.38
CA ALA A 500 7.32 -31.61 24.40
C ALA A 500 8.38 -32.49 25.07
N ILE A 501 8.76 -33.56 24.43
CA ILE A 501 9.75 -34.52 24.98
C ILE A 501 10.96 -34.60 24.05
N ILE A 502 12.14 -34.51 24.66
CA ILE A 502 13.43 -34.70 23.97
C ILE A 502 13.88 -36.15 24.18
N TRP A 503 14.13 -36.87 23.10
CA TRP A 503 14.52 -38.27 23.09
C TRP A 503 15.95 -38.45 22.55
N ASN A 504 16.66 -39.42 23.10
CA ASN A 504 17.87 -39.92 22.48
C ASN A 504 17.57 -41.25 21.77
N VAL A 505 17.76 -41.29 20.45
CA VAL A 505 17.45 -42.45 19.63
C VAL A 505 18.23 -43.72 20.07
N LYS A 506 19.43 -43.53 20.65
CA LYS A 506 20.25 -44.63 21.20
C LYS A 506 19.77 -45.13 22.58
N ALA A 507 18.91 -44.40 23.26
CA ALA A 507 18.31 -44.74 24.55
C ALA A 507 16.80 -44.39 24.57
N PRO A 508 15.99 -45.05 23.73
CA PRO A 508 14.61 -44.64 23.47
C PRO A 508 13.66 -44.94 24.66
N ALA A 509 14.03 -45.78 25.58
CA ALA A 509 13.18 -46.21 26.70
C ALA A 509 12.95 -45.09 27.76
N THR A 510 13.79 -44.07 27.79
CA THR A 510 13.68 -42.99 28.77
C THR A 510 13.80 -41.62 28.09
N PRO A 511 12.88 -40.69 28.36
CA PRO A 511 13.01 -39.34 27.90
C PRO A 511 14.31 -38.67 28.39
N ARG A 512 15.02 -37.97 27.50
CA ARG A 512 16.16 -37.16 27.90
C ARG A 512 15.74 -35.96 28.73
N ALA A 513 14.61 -35.33 28.34
CA ALA A 513 14.00 -34.25 29.07
C ALA A 513 12.54 -34.05 28.64
N VAL A 514 11.72 -33.52 29.56
CA VAL A 514 10.31 -33.15 29.30
C VAL A 514 10.17 -31.63 29.48
N LEU A 515 9.66 -30.95 28.47
CA LEU A 515 9.38 -29.54 28.44
C LEU A 515 7.88 -29.31 28.71
N SER A 516 7.52 -29.01 29.98
CA SER A 516 6.12 -29.04 30.47
C SER A 516 5.61 -27.67 30.96
N THR A 517 6.00 -26.58 30.33
CA THR A 517 5.64 -25.22 30.78
C THR A 517 4.48 -24.60 30.03
N HIS A 518 4.01 -25.21 28.94
CA HIS A 518 2.81 -24.73 28.24
C HIS A 518 1.53 -25.08 29.02
N ALA A 519 0.52 -24.21 28.94
CA ALA A 519 -0.75 -24.39 29.63
C ALA A 519 -1.80 -25.19 28.86
N LEU A 520 -1.65 -25.28 27.54
CA LEU A 520 -2.55 -25.97 26.62
C LEU A 520 -1.76 -26.81 25.61
N ALA A 521 -2.46 -27.61 24.83
CA ALA A 521 -1.93 -28.49 23.79
C ALA A 521 -0.87 -27.78 22.92
N LEU A 522 0.20 -28.51 22.63
CA LEU A 522 1.19 -28.09 21.63
C LEU A 522 0.67 -28.44 20.24
N SER A 523 0.76 -27.49 19.34
CA SER A 523 0.36 -27.65 17.94
C SER A 523 1.52 -28.06 17.03
N ALA A 524 2.75 -27.61 17.34
CA ALA A 524 3.91 -27.86 16.51
C ALA A 524 5.23 -27.72 17.31
N VAL A 525 6.27 -28.36 16.79
CA VAL A 525 7.66 -28.22 17.25
C VAL A 525 8.59 -28.07 16.05
N ALA A 526 9.64 -27.27 16.20
CA ALA A 526 10.73 -27.14 15.23
C ALA A 526 12.09 -27.17 15.92
N LEU A 527 13.11 -27.64 15.20
CA LEU A 527 14.50 -27.72 15.65
C LEU A 527 15.38 -26.91 14.69
N SER A 528 16.27 -26.06 15.20
CA SER A 528 17.23 -25.34 14.36
C SER A 528 18.19 -26.31 13.66
N ALA A 529 18.68 -25.95 12.47
CA ALA A 529 19.54 -26.85 11.66
C ALA A 529 20.85 -27.24 12.40
N ASP A 530 21.36 -26.39 13.27
CA ASP A 530 22.52 -26.68 14.12
C ASP A 530 22.16 -27.54 15.37
N GLY A 531 20.90 -27.88 15.55
CA GLY A 531 20.38 -28.68 16.64
C GLY A 531 20.41 -28.01 18.02
N LYS A 532 20.72 -26.70 18.12
CA LYS A 532 20.86 -26.02 19.41
C LYS A 532 19.59 -25.50 20.01
N LEU A 533 18.61 -25.11 19.17
CA LEU A 533 17.37 -24.50 19.60
C LEU A 533 16.16 -25.35 19.23
N ILE A 534 15.30 -25.56 20.20
CA ILE A 534 13.95 -26.14 20.01
C ILE A 534 12.95 -25.00 20.12
N VAL A 535 11.97 -24.95 19.23
CA VAL A 535 10.86 -24.00 19.26
C VAL A 535 9.57 -24.79 19.40
N THR A 536 8.77 -24.45 20.40
CA THR A 536 7.45 -25.05 20.65
C THR A 536 6.35 -24.02 20.48
N ALA A 537 5.26 -24.39 19.86
CA ALA A 537 4.06 -23.59 19.67
C ALA A 537 2.86 -24.26 20.32
N SER A 538 1.97 -23.45 20.93
CA SER A 538 0.84 -23.94 21.68
C SER A 538 -0.45 -23.15 21.42
N ALA A 539 -1.57 -23.82 21.69
CA ALA A 539 -2.90 -23.22 21.77
C ALA A 539 -3.02 -22.21 22.95
N ASP A 540 -2.06 -22.17 23.89
CA ASP A 540 -1.98 -21.19 24.97
C ASP A 540 -1.55 -19.79 24.51
N LYS A 541 -1.45 -19.61 23.20
CA LYS A 541 -1.03 -18.34 22.55
C LYS A 541 0.42 -17.95 22.82
N THR A 542 1.28 -18.93 23.13
CA THR A 542 2.71 -18.67 23.32
C THR A 542 3.56 -19.52 22.40
N ILE A 543 4.72 -18.95 22.01
CA ILE A 543 5.84 -19.64 21.41
C ILE A 543 6.98 -19.59 22.42
N ARG A 544 7.67 -20.72 22.62
CA ARG A 544 8.79 -20.80 23.54
C ARG A 544 10.01 -21.36 22.84
N VAL A 545 11.16 -20.78 23.17
CA VAL A 545 12.47 -21.19 22.65
C VAL A 545 13.27 -21.84 23.75
N TRP A 546 13.87 -22.99 23.46
CA TRP A 546 14.59 -23.83 24.40
C TRP A 546 15.98 -24.14 23.90
N GLU A 547 16.94 -24.17 24.78
CA GLU A 547 18.27 -24.69 24.48
C GLU A 547 18.24 -26.23 24.53
N THR A 548 18.55 -26.89 23.43
CA THR A 548 18.48 -28.36 23.30
C THR A 548 19.40 -29.09 24.30
N ALA A 549 20.58 -28.51 24.58
CA ALA A 549 21.57 -29.14 25.47
C ALA A 549 21.11 -29.21 26.94
N THR A 550 20.49 -28.16 27.42
CA THR A 550 20.14 -27.98 28.85
C THR A 550 18.64 -28.17 29.11
N ALA A 551 17.81 -28.20 28.04
CA ALA A 551 16.34 -28.19 28.11
C ALA A 551 15.77 -26.97 28.87
N LYS A 552 16.50 -25.85 28.92
CA LYS A 552 16.10 -24.61 29.57
C LYS A 552 15.61 -23.59 28.54
N PRO A 553 14.75 -22.63 28.94
CA PRO A 553 14.38 -21.52 28.06
C PRO A 553 15.62 -20.77 27.55
N ALA A 554 15.71 -20.57 26.25
CA ALA A 554 16.80 -19.86 25.56
C ALA A 554 16.48 -18.39 25.23
N GLY A 555 15.23 -17.95 25.46
CA GLY A 555 14.76 -16.61 25.16
C GLY A 555 13.48 -16.24 25.94
N PRO A 556 12.93 -15.05 25.70
CA PRO A 556 11.66 -14.64 26.30
C PRO A 556 10.50 -15.48 25.76
N ILE A 557 9.41 -15.55 26.52
CA ILE A 557 8.15 -16.10 26.04
C ILE A 557 7.57 -15.16 25.00
N ILE A 558 7.33 -15.64 23.79
CA ILE A 558 6.71 -14.88 22.72
C ILE A 558 5.18 -15.03 22.85
N ASN A 559 4.53 -13.95 23.27
CA ASN A 559 3.08 -13.90 23.37
C ASN A 559 2.48 -13.52 22.00
N VAL A 560 1.48 -14.30 21.57
CA VAL A 560 0.77 -14.14 20.31
C VAL A 560 -0.69 -13.86 20.61
N ASP A 561 -1.35 -13.05 19.77
CA ASP A 561 -2.75 -12.64 20.02
C ASP A 561 -3.74 -13.81 19.94
N GLN A 562 -3.41 -14.84 19.17
CA GLN A 562 -4.23 -16.03 18.91
C GLN A 562 -3.43 -17.31 19.17
N ALA A 563 -4.13 -18.45 19.19
CA ALA A 563 -3.51 -19.76 19.22
C ALA A 563 -2.52 -19.91 18.04
N VAL A 564 -1.37 -20.55 18.28
CA VAL A 564 -0.41 -20.80 17.21
C VAL A 564 -0.71 -22.17 16.61
N THR A 565 -0.91 -22.25 15.30
CA THR A 565 -1.23 -23.50 14.61
C THR A 565 0.00 -24.24 14.08
N ALA A 566 1.02 -23.48 13.68
CA ALA A 566 2.25 -24.03 13.09
C ALA A 566 3.47 -23.15 13.43
N VAL A 567 4.65 -23.74 13.46
CA VAL A 567 5.91 -23.02 13.70
C VAL A 567 7.05 -23.62 12.88
N ALA A 568 7.94 -22.75 12.39
CA ALA A 568 9.22 -23.13 11.78
C ALA A 568 10.32 -22.17 12.27
N VAL A 569 11.58 -22.66 12.29
CA VAL A 569 12.75 -21.87 12.67
C VAL A 569 13.76 -21.85 11.53
N SER A 570 14.38 -20.67 11.28
CA SER A 570 15.40 -20.55 10.24
C SER A 570 16.65 -21.38 10.55
N ALA A 571 17.38 -21.78 9.50
CA ALA A 571 18.58 -22.60 9.64
C ALA A 571 19.63 -21.98 10.58
N ASP A 572 19.76 -20.65 10.59
CA ASP A 572 20.66 -19.90 11.47
C ASP A 572 20.11 -19.68 12.89
N GLY A 573 18.90 -20.15 13.19
CA GLY A 573 18.24 -20.03 14.50
C GLY A 573 17.79 -18.62 14.89
N LYS A 574 17.85 -17.62 13.97
CA LYS A 574 17.55 -16.23 14.31
C LYS A 574 16.09 -15.84 14.14
N HIS A 575 15.39 -16.46 13.20
CA HIS A 575 14.01 -16.16 12.86
C HIS A 575 13.08 -17.33 13.15
N ILE A 576 11.93 -17.03 13.72
CA ILE A 576 10.82 -17.96 13.90
C ILE A 576 9.65 -17.48 13.07
N VAL A 577 8.98 -18.40 12.37
CA VAL A 577 7.75 -18.14 11.64
C VAL A 577 6.61 -18.89 12.31
N SER A 578 5.50 -18.22 12.55
CA SER A 578 4.30 -18.84 13.14
C SER A 578 3.08 -18.61 12.26
N GLY A 579 2.28 -19.67 12.09
CA GLY A 579 0.94 -19.63 11.47
C GLY A 579 -0.16 -19.47 12.49
N GLN A 580 -1.27 -18.83 12.10
CA GLN A 580 -2.39 -18.51 12.99
C GLN A 580 -3.74 -18.88 12.39
N PRO A 581 -4.81 -19.03 13.22
CA PRO A 581 -6.14 -19.38 12.76
C PRO A 581 -6.82 -18.33 11.86
N ASP A 582 -6.36 -17.06 11.90
CA ASP A 582 -6.90 -15.98 11.06
C ASP A 582 -6.23 -15.89 9.68
N GLY A 583 -5.44 -16.90 9.31
CA GLY A 583 -4.68 -16.93 8.04
C GLY A 583 -3.43 -16.05 8.04
N SER A 584 -3.06 -15.42 9.14
CA SER A 584 -1.83 -14.62 9.22
C SER A 584 -0.61 -15.46 9.55
N LEU A 585 0.55 -15.06 8.95
CA LEU A 585 1.88 -15.52 9.36
C LEU A 585 2.58 -14.37 10.09
N LYS A 586 3.26 -14.67 11.18
CA LYS A 586 4.11 -13.71 11.89
C LYS A 586 5.55 -14.20 11.96
N ILE A 587 6.47 -13.23 11.82
CA ILE A 587 7.90 -13.48 11.88
C ILE A 587 8.43 -12.85 13.16
N TRP A 588 9.25 -13.59 13.88
CA TRP A 588 9.79 -13.21 15.18
C TRP A 588 11.31 -13.32 15.20
N ASN A 589 11.97 -12.46 15.94
CA ASN A 589 13.36 -12.63 16.28
C ASN A 589 13.47 -13.63 17.46
N ALA A 590 14.16 -14.73 17.25
CA ALA A 590 14.24 -15.82 18.26
C ALA A 590 14.91 -15.39 19.58
N ALA A 591 15.90 -14.48 19.54
CA ALA A 591 16.62 -14.04 20.70
C ALA A 591 15.86 -12.99 21.54
N THR A 592 15.14 -12.09 20.90
CA THR A 592 14.46 -10.97 21.56
C THR A 592 12.96 -11.17 21.74
N GLY A 593 12.34 -12.11 21.00
CA GLY A 593 10.90 -12.30 20.94
C GLY A 593 10.13 -11.19 20.22
N ALA A 594 10.85 -10.24 19.61
CA ALA A 594 10.23 -9.11 18.92
C ALA A 594 9.63 -9.56 17.56
N ALA A 595 8.43 -9.08 17.24
CA ALA A 595 7.84 -9.29 15.92
C ALA A 595 8.62 -8.50 14.88
N SER A 596 9.00 -9.17 13.79
CA SER A 596 9.73 -8.58 12.65
C SER A 596 8.82 -8.30 11.44
N GLY A 597 7.65 -8.96 11.35
CA GLY A 597 6.71 -8.78 10.24
C GLY A 597 5.47 -9.63 10.38
N THR A 598 4.45 -9.26 9.61
CA THR A 598 3.21 -10.05 9.46
C THR A 598 2.86 -10.13 7.98
N PHE A 599 2.56 -11.32 7.47
CA PHE A 599 2.06 -11.56 6.12
C PHE A 599 0.61 -12.01 6.19
N ARG A 600 -0.22 -11.47 5.31
CA ARG A 600 -1.62 -11.81 5.17
C ARG A 600 -1.92 -12.07 3.69
N GLY A 601 -2.90 -12.94 3.45
CA GLY A 601 -3.33 -13.35 2.13
C GLY A 601 -4.23 -14.58 2.22
N HIS A 602 -3.92 -15.51 3.12
CA HIS A 602 -4.85 -16.61 3.43
C HIS A 602 -6.11 -16.09 4.13
N VAL A 603 -7.25 -16.70 3.78
CA VAL A 603 -8.56 -16.30 4.33
C VAL A 603 -9.08 -17.26 5.40
N ASP A 604 -8.34 -18.35 5.67
CA ASP A 604 -8.63 -19.33 6.72
C ASP A 604 -7.33 -19.78 7.41
N ALA A 605 -7.44 -20.60 8.43
CA ALA A 605 -6.37 -21.02 9.31
C ALA A 605 -5.15 -21.60 8.56
N ILE A 606 -3.96 -21.15 8.96
CA ILE A 606 -2.70 -21.75 8.52
C ILE A 606 -2.61 -23.16 9.14
N THR A 607 -2.33 -24.15 8.31
CA THR A 607 -2.15 -25.54 8.73
C THR A 607 -0.70 -25.89 9.00
N GLN A 608 0.22 -25.44 8.13
CA GLN A 608 1.66 -25.60 8.31
C GLN A 608 2.46 -24.43 7.73
N VAL A 609 3.67 -24.24 8.22
CA VAL A 609 4.67 -23.31 7.71
C VAL A 609 6.01 -24.02 7.52
N ALA A 610 6.76 -23.67 6.48
CA ALA A 610 8.11 -24.16 6.21
C ALA A 610 9.00 -23.02 5.72
N LEU A 611 10.32 -23.10 6.04
CA LEU A 611 11.34 -22.19 5.55
C LEU A 611 12.21 -22.88 4.51
N SER A 612 12.62 -22.14 3.46
CA SER A 612 13.63 -22.63 2.51
C SER A 612 14.99 -22.77 3.22
N GLY A 613 15.83 -23.71 2.75
CA GLY A 613 17.15 -23.96 3.35
C GLY A 613 18.07 -22.73 3.33
N ASP A 614 17.93 -21.84 2.34
CA ASP A 614 18.66 -20.57 2.24
C ASP A 614 18.08 -19.43 3.12
N GLY A 615 16.94 -19.68 3.80
CA GLY A 615 16.26 -18.73 4.67
C GLY A 615 15.64 -17.52 3.96
N ARG A 616 15.47 -17.57 2.62
CA ARG A 616 14.90 -16.45 1.85
C ARG A 616 13.40 -16.50 1.67
N TYR A 617 12.83 -17.70 1.74
CA TYR A 617 11.43 -17.95 1.48
C TYR A 617 10.76 -18.64 2.65
N VAL A 618 9.49 -18.32 2.84
CA VAL A 618 8.55 -19.00 3.73
C VAL A 618 7.47 -19.60 2.86
N MET A 619 7.05 -20.82 3.17
CA MET A 619 5.87 -21.42 2.59
C MET A 619 4.83 -21.65 3.67
N SER A 620 3.58 -21.45 3.32
CA SER A 620 2.43 -21.72 4.18
C SER A 620 1.35 -22.50 3.45
N SER A 621 0.69 -23.37 4.17
CA SER A 621 -0.55 -24.03 3.74
C SER A 621 -1.72 -23.59 4.59
N SER A 622 -2.93 -23.63 4.04
CA SER A 622 -4.13 -23.16 4.73
C SER A 622 -5.36 -24.02 4.43
N LYS A 623 -6.32 -23.94 5.35
CA LYS A 623 -7.66 -24.50 5.17
C LYS A 623 -8.45 -23.85 4.04
N ASP A 624 -8.01 -22.68 3.54
CA ASP A 624 -8.59 -22.01 2.37
C ASP A 624 -8.31 -22.76 1.03
N GLY A 625 -7.65 -23.91 1.08
CA GLY A 625 -7.32 -24.70 -0.11
C GLY A 625 -6.12 -24.16 -0.90
N THR A 626 -5.38 -23.20 -0.35
CA THR A 626 -4.19 -22.64 -1.00
C THR A 626 -2.90 -22.89 -0.20
N ALA A 627 -1.78 -22.94 -0.91
CA ALA A 627 -0.45 -22.85 -0.33
C ALA A 627 0.28 -21.67 -0.99
N ARG A 628 1.03 -20.90 -0.20
CA ARG A 628 1.68 -19.66 -0.66
C ARG A 628 3.16 -19.66 -0.35
N ILE A 629 3.95 -19.14 -1.28
CA ILE A 629 5.37 -18.89 -1.07
C ILE A 629 5.56 -17.38 -0.90
N TRP A 630 6.21 -17.01 0.21
CA TRP A 630 6.47 -15.64 0.60
C TRP A 630 7.97 -15.36 0.56
N SER A 631 8.36 -14.22 0.01
CA SER A 631 9.73 -13.75 0.08
C SER A 631 9.96 -12.97 1.38
N LEU A 632 11.02 -13.27 2.11
CA LEU A 632 11.45 -12.46 3.26
C LEU A 632 12.08 -11.13 2.83
N VAL A 633 12.34 -10.95 1.53
CA VAL A 633 12.90 -9.75 0.91
C VAL A 633 11.89 -9.21 -0.12
N SER A 634 11.67 -7.90 -0.15
CA SER A 634 10.78 -7.26 -1.14
C SER A 634 11.28 -7.48 -2.58
N PRO A 635 10.39 -7.66 -3.56
CA PRO A 635 10.76 -7.83 -4.96
C PRO A 635 11.47 -6.60 -5.55
N ILE A 636 11.23 -5.42 -5.00
CA ILE A 636 11.83 -4.16 -5.45
C ILE A 636 12.82 -3.54 -4.45
N ASP A 637 12.99 -4.15 -3.27
CA ASP A 637 13.94 -3.75 -2.22
C ASP A 637 14.85 -4.94 -1.91
N THR A 638 16.09 -4.86 -2.38
CA THR A 638 17.10 -5.88 -2.12
C THR A 638 18.15 -5.35 -1.15
N PRO A 639 18.59 -6.14 -0.15
CA PRO A 639 19.77 -5.78 0.62
C PRO A 639 20.95 -5.59 -0.34
N ALA A 640 21.59 -4.44 -0.30
CA ALA A 640 22.72 -4.14 -1.18
C ALA A 640 24.04 -4.79 -0.69
N GLY A 641 23.96 -5.71 0.28
CA GLY A 641 25.07 -6.41 0.92
C GLY A 641 24.79 -6.60 2.42
N ASN A 642 25.68 -7.28 3.13
CA ASN A 642 25.56 -7.56 4.58
C ASN A 642 25.68 -6.30 5.49
N GLY A 643 25.49 -5.10 4.92
CA GLY A 643 25.72 -3.83 5.60
C GLY A 643 27.21 -3.61 5.94
N GLN A 644 27.60 -2.37 6.24
CA GLN A 644 28.99 -2.12 6.66
C GLN A 644 29.20 -2.26 8.18
N GLY A 645 28.16 -2.66 8.94
CA GLY A 645 28.19 -2.84 10.38
C GLY A 645 28.36 -1.57 11.21
N LYS A 646 28.48 -0.41 10.54
CA LYS A 646 28.58 0.93 11.14
C LYS A 646 27.80 1.92 10.28
N ALA A 647 27.41 3.05 10.86
CA ALA A 647 26.67 4.10 10.17
C ALA A 647 27.22 4.42 8.76
N VAL A 648 26.33 4.57 7.79
CA VAL A 648 26.69 5.09 6.48
C VAL A 648 26.73 6.61 6.56
N THR A 649 27.76 7.24 6.00
CA THR A 649 27.94 8.71 5.98
C THR A 649 27.75 9.30 4.58
N SER A 650 28.09 8.55 3.52
CA SER A 650 27.93 8.97 2.13
C SER A 650 27.71 7.75 1.23
N ILE A 651 27.05 7.96 0.10
CA ILE A 651 26.74 6.91 -0.88
C ILE A 651 26.77 7.47 -2.30
N GLY A 652 27.25 6.68 -3.28
CA GLY A 652 27.23 6.99 -4.70
C GLY A 652 27.04 5.71 -5.52
N ILE A 653 26.44 5.81 -6.71
CA ILE A 653 26.14 4.67 -7.60
C ILE A 653 26.58 4.98 -9.03
N THR A 654 26.93 3.96 -9.81
CA THR A 654 27.20 4.06 -11.26
C THR A 654 25.94 4.27 -12.07
N ALA A 655 26.04 4.80 -13.28
CA ALA A 655 24.89 5.06 -14.15
C ALA A 655 24.09 3.78 -14.48
N ASP A 656 24.79 2.65 -14.66
CA ASP A 656 24.19 1.33 -14.91
C ASP A 656 23.62 0.63 -13.67
N GLY A 657 23.82 1.21 -12.47
CA GLY A 657 23.35 0.65 -11.21
C GLY A 657 24.03 -0.64 -10.77
N THR A 658 25.18 -1.03 -11.38
CA THR A 658 25.87 -2.29 -11.07
C THR A 658 26.86 -2.19 -9.91
N ARG A 659 27.38 -0.99 -9.62
CA ARG A 659 28.35 -0.73 -8.55
C ARG A 659 27.95 0.49 -7.73
N PHE A 660 28.27 0.46 -6.44
CA PHE A 660 28.08 1.62 -5.59
C PHE A 660 29.17 1.70 -4.52
N VAL A 661 29.41 2.90 -4.01
CA VAL A 661 30.40 3.19 -2.98
C VAL A 661 29.70 3.69 -1.71
N THR A 662 30.16 3.25 -0.55
CA THR A 662 29.71 3.75 0.77
C THR A 662 30.88 4.16 1.62
N THR A 663 30.67 5.15 2.51
CA THR A 663 31.62 5.53 3.55
C THR A 663 30.97 5.41 4.94
N GLY A 664 31.80 5.38 5.98
CA GLY A 664 31.36 5.29 7.36
C GLY A 664 32.29 5.96 8.36
N PRO A 665 31.92 5.99 9.67
CA PRO A 665 32.74 6.60 10.72
C PRO A 665 34.05 5.86 10.97
N ASP A 666 34.25 4.69 10.39
CA ASP A 666 35.53 3.96 10.39
C ASP A 666 36.54 4.53 9.37
N LYS A 667 36.13 5.62 8.66
CA LYS A 667 36.96 6.39 7.77
C LYS A 667 37.44 5.61 6.52
N ARG A 668 36.64 4.63 6.08
CA ARG A 668 36.93 3.78 4.91
C ARG A 668 35.85 3.94 3.85
N ALA A 669 36.26 3.94 2.59
CA ALA A 669 35.37 3.80 1.45
C ALA A 669 35.27 2.33 1.03
N ARG A 670 34.06 1.85 0.80
CA ARG A 670 33.75 0.47 0.39
C ARG A 670 33.07 0.48 -0.95
N LEU A 671 33.64 -0.27 -1.90
CA LEU A 671 33.05 -0.47 -3.20
C LEU A 671 32.30 -1.81 -3.21
N TRP A 672 31.06 -1.75 -3.58
CA TRP A 672 30.13 -2.86 -3.62
C TRP A 672 29.73 -3.19 -5.06
N ARG A 673 29.37 -4.44 -5.31
CA ARG A 673 28.69 -4.87 -6.52
C ARG A 673 27.22 -5.15 -6.18
N ALA A 674 26.30 -4.54 -6.93
CA ALA A 674 24.87 -4.73 -6.73
C ALA A 674 24.46 -6.20 -6.88
N GLY A 675 23.65 -6.70 -5.95
CA GLY A 675 23.18 -8.09 -5.94
C GLY A 675 24.23 -9.14 -5.54
N SER A 676 25.47 -8.74 -5.20
CA SER A 676 26.53 -9.65 -4.78
C SER A 676 26.59 -9.79 -3.25
N GLN A 677 26.77 -11.02 -2.79
CA GLN A 677 27.02 -11.34 -1.38
C GLN A 677 28.53 -11.32 -1.04
N THR A 678 29.39 -11.01 -2.01
CA THR A 678 30.84 -10.94 -1.77
C THR A 678 31.19 -9.72 -0.92
N ALA A 679 32.25 -9.82 -0.12
CA ALA A 679 32.76 -8.71 0.66
C ALA A 679 33.13 -7.52 -0.25
N PRO A 680 32.90 -6.26 0.19
CA PRO A 680 33.25 -5.09 -0.57
C PRO A 680 34.76 -4.92 -0.70
N VAL A 681 35.19 -4.32 -1.80
CA VAL A 681 36.55 -3.86 -1.92
C VAL A 681 36.73 -2.59 -1.07
N VAL A 682 37.68 -2.62 -0.13
CA VAL A 682 37.97 -1.47 0.74
C VAL A 682 39.01 -0.59 0.09
N LEU A 683 38.67 0.69 -0.11
CA LEU A 683 39.59 1.73 -0.59
C LEU A 683 40.08 2.54 0.64
N GLY A 684 41.37 2.80 0.76
CA GLY A 684 41.88 3.72 1.78
C GLY A 684 42.46 3.10 3.03
N ASP A 685 43.27 2.08 2.94
CA ASP A 685 43.88 1.36 4.08
C ASP A 685 45.21 1.96 4.62
N GLN A 686 45.55 3.19 4.27
CA GLN A 686 46.85 3.81 4.64
C GLN A 686 46.70 5.12 5.44
N GLY A 687 45.88 5.10 6.50
CA GLY A 687 45.82 6.26 7.44
C GLY A 687 45.10 7.49 6.91
N ASN A 688 44.46 7.40 5.79
CA ASN A 688 43.70 8.50 5.17
C ASN A 688 42.22 8.42 5.58
N GLU A 689 41.77 9.37 6.38
CA GLU A 689 40.38 9.48 6.82
C GLU A 689 39.45 9.85 5.67
N VAL A 690 38.46 8.99 5.37
CA VAL A 690 37.46 9.20 4.34
C VAL A 690 36.08 9.29 4.99
N THR A 691 35.39 10.42 4.81
CA THR A 691 34.02 10.65 5.31
C THR A 691 32.99 10.74 4.20
N VAL A 692 33.41 11.15 3.00
CA VAL A 692 32.53 11.31 1.83
C VAL A 692 33.18 10.65 0.62
N ALA A 693 32.36 10.04 -0.25
CA ALA A 693 32.81 9.44 -1.49
C ALA A 693 31.70 9.47 -2.55
N THR A 694 32.12 9.52 -3.80
CA THR A 694 31.28 9.33 -4.98
C THR A 694 32.00 8.50 -6.04
N ILE A 695 31.25 7.85 -6.93
CA ILE A 695 31.78 7.01 -8.02
C ILE A 695 31.44 7.66 -9.36
N SER A 696 32.36 7.53 -10.34
CA SER A 696 32.12 8.02 -11.69
C SER A 696 30.98 7.24 -12.37
N PRO A 697 30.21 7.87 -13.29
CA PRO A 697 29.10 7.21 -13.99
C PRO A 697 29.52 5.92 -14.71
N ASP A 698 30.75 5.89 -15.30
CA ASP A 698 31.34 4.73 -15.97
C ASP A 698 31.87 3.64 -15.02
N GLY A 699 31.89 3.89 -13.72
CA GLY A 699 32.40 2.96 -12.72
C GLY A 699 33.92 2.76 -12.76
N SER A 700 34.68 3.66 -13.38
CA SER A 700 36.15 3.54 -13.47
C SER A 700 36.90 4.20 -12.30
N LYS A 701 36.33 5.23 -11.69
CA LYS A 701 36.96 6.04 -10.64
C LYS A 701 36.08 6.28 -9.42
N VAL A 702 36.70 6.46 -8.26
CA VAL A 702 36.06 6.95 -7.03
C VAL A 702 36.75 8.24 -6.61
N VAL A 703 35.99 9.25 -6.22
CA VAL A 703 36.50 10.44 -5.56
C VAL A 703 36.14 10.39 -4.09
N THR A 704 37.10 10.60 -3.20
CA THR A 704 36.90 10.61 -1.76
C THR A 704 37.37 11.92 -1.16
N GLY A 705 36.76 12.32 -0.04
CA GLY A 705 37.18 13.45 0.77
C GLY A 705 37.05 13.14 2.27
N GLY A 706 37.73 13.90 3.07
CA GLY A 706 37.75 13.67 4.52
C GLY A 706 38.32 14.84 5.33
N PRO A 707 38.49 14.62 6.66
CA PRO A 707 38.93 15.65 7.59
C PRO A 707 40.40 16.12 7.44
N ASP A 708 41.17 15.46 6.58
CA ASP A 708 42.53 15.84 6.27
C ASP A 708 42.63 16.91 5.16
N ASN A 709 41.51 17.48 4.76
CA ASN A 709 41.39 18.55 3.78
C ASN A 709 41.80 18.17 2.33
N VAL A 710 42.10 16.90 2.05
CA VAL A 710 42.62 16.42 0.76
C VAL A 710 41.61 15.49 0.09
N GLY A 711 41.16 15.87 -1.11
CA GLY A 711 40.41 14.94 -1.98
C GLY A 711 41.37 13.93 -2.64
N ARG A 712 40.86 12.73 -2.92
CA ARG A 712 41.63 11.69 -3.61
C ARG A 712 40.81 11.05 -4.70
N VAL A 713 41.44 10.84 -5.84
CA VAL A 713 40.87 10.12 -6.97
C VAL A 713 41.49 8.72 -7.02
N TRP A 714 40.66 7.72 -6.97
CA TRP A 714 41.04 6.31 -6.98
C TRP A 714 40.71 5.67 -8.30
N ASP A 715 41.59 4.85 -8.82
CA ASP A 715 41.35 3.95 -9.95
C ASP A 715 40.74 2.64 -9.44
N ILE A 716 39.55 2.31 -9.87
CA ILE A 716 38.84 1.11 -9.38
C ILE A 716 39.52 -0.20 -9.78
N PRO A 717 39.97 -0.38 -11.06
CA PRO A 717 40.65 -1.61 -11.45
C PRO A 717 41.90 -1.93 -10.64
N THR A 718 42.68 -0.91 -10.25
CA THR A 718 43.93 -1.13 -9.55
C THR A 718 43.85 -0.88 -8.03
N GLY A 719 42.80 -0.20 -7.54
CA GLY A 719 42.65 0.22 -6.17
C GLY A 719 43.66 1.28 -5.71
N LYS A 720 44.37 1.93 -6.62
CA LYS A 720 45.39 2.91 -6.31
C LYS A 720 44.88 4.35 -6.42
N ILE A 721 45.49 5.25 -5.65
CA ILE A 721 45.29 6.68 -5.77
C ILE A 721 45.97 7.14 -7.08
N LEU A 722 45.17 7.71 -7.99
CA LEU A 722 45.66 8.35 -9.21
C LEU A 722 46.20 9.75 -8.91
N VAL A 723 45.42 10.54 -8.20
CA VAL A 723 45.70 11.97 -7.98
C VAL A 723 45.18 12.41 -6.61
N ARG A 724 45.84 13.42 -6.04
CA ARG A 724 45.44 14.14 -4.83
C ARG A 724 44.92 15.52 -5.18
N LEU A 725 43.75 15.90 -4.63
CA LEU A 725 43.13 17.21 -4.80
C LEU A 725 43.41 18.02 -3.53
N ALA A 726 44.56 18.71 -3.52
CA ALA A 726 45.05 19.46 -2.37
C ALA A 726 44.86 20.97 -2.58
N GLY A 727 44.27 21.66 -1.60
CA GLY A 727 44.06 23.11 -1.65
C GLY A 727 43.04 23.63 -0.64
N HIS A 728 42.08 22.78 -0.17
CA HIS A 728 41.21 23.18 0.92
C HIS A 728 41.99 23.36 2.24
N THR A 729 41.54 24.34 3.03
CA THR A 729 42.07 24.63 4.37
C THR A 729 41.21 24.05 5.51
N GLY A 730 40.06 23.48 5.18
CA GLY A 730 39.12 22.79 6.09
C GLY A 730 38.69 21.44 5.57
N PRO A 731 38.11 20.59 6.42
CA PRO A 731 37.60 19.27 6.07
C PRO A 731 36.67 19.27 4.85
N ILE A 732 36.84 18.27 3.97
CA ILE A 732 35.98 18.10 2.81
C ILE A 732 34.68 17.43 3.27
N SER A 733 33.56 18.10 3.10
CA SER A 733 32.22 17.71 3.52
C SER A 733 31.36 17.12 2.39
N SER A 734 31.70 17.39 1.12
CA SER A 734 30.95 16.90 -0.06
C SER A 734 31.87 16.76 -1.27
N VAL A 735 31.58 15.73 -2.08
CA VAL A 735 32.30 15.47 -3.33
C VAL A 735 31.33 15.10 -4.45
N ALA A 736 31.61 15.54 -5.67
CA ALA A 736 30.85 15.17 -6.87
C ALA A 736 31.80 14.94 -8.04
N ILE A 737 31.40 14.15 -9.02
CA ILE A 737 32.11 13.92 -10.29
C ILE A 737 31.24 14.43 -11.43
N SER A 738 31.84 15.09 -12.43
CA SER A 738 31.12 15.52 -13.62
C SER A 738 30.63 14.33 -14.45
N PRO A 739 29.51 14.46 -15.21
CA PRO A 739 28.96 13.37 -16.01
C PRO A 739 29.97 12.76 -17.03
N ASP A 740 30.91 13.54 -17.53
CA ASP A 740 31.98 13.09 -18.43
C ASP A 740 33.16 12.39 -17.72
N GLY A 741 33.12 12.30 -16.39
CA GLY A 741 34.16 11.68 -15.56
C GLY A 741 35.51 12.38 -15.56
N ARG A 742 35.60 13.64 -16.05
CA ARG A 742 36.89 14.39 -16.18
C ARG A 742 37.16 15.39 -15.08
N ARG A 743 36.11 15.85 -14.38
CA ARG A 743 36.21 16.87 -13.32
C ARG A 743 35.61 16.38 -12.02
N ALA A 744 36.16 16.88 -10.93
CA ALA A 744 35.60 16.70 -9.60
C ALA A 744 35.24 18.06 -8.99
N ALA A 745 34.17 18.08 -8.21
CA ALA A 745 33.84 19.21 -7.34
C ALA A 745 33.97 18.76 -5.86
N THR A 746 34.55 19.61 -5.05
CA THR A 746 34.67 19.41 -3.60
C THR A 746 34.09 20.61 -2.86
N GLY A 747 33.32 20.38 -1.83
CA GLY A 747 32.86 21.39 -0.89
C GLY A 747 33.46 21.14 0.48
N ALA A 748 33.83 22.20 1.19
CA ALA A 748 34.56 22.05 2.45
C ALA A 748 34.08 22.98 3.57
N GLU A 749 34.58 22.74 4.77
CA GLU A 749 34.31 23.57 5.95
C GLU A 749 35.00 24.94 5.90
N ASP A 750 35.93 25.14 4.97
CA ASP A 750 36.56 26.42 4.70
C ASP A 750 35.66 27.43 3.97
N ALA A 751 34.39 27.13 3.83
CA ALA A 751 33.39 27.95 3.14
C ALA A 751 33.66 28.11 1.63
N THR A 752 34.44 27.25 1.01
CA THR A 752 34.69 27.23 -0.45
C THR A 752 34.26 25.92 -1.06
N ALA A 753 33.86 25.97 -2.34
CA ALA A 753 33.81 24.80 -3.18
C ALA A 753 34.86 24.95 -4.30
N ARG A 754 35.48 23.85 -4.71
CA ARG A 754 36.55 23.86 -5.73
C ARG A 754 36.26 22.83 -6.81
N ILE A 755 36.65 23.20 -8.02
CA ILE A 755 36.56 22.36 -9.22
C ILE A 755 37.98 21.92 -9.58
N TRP A 756 38.14 20.63 -9.88
CA TRP A 756 39.41 19.98 -10.13
C TRP A 756 39.38 19.22 -11.46
N ASP A 757 40.48 19.20 -12.16
CA ASP A 757 40.75 18.24 -13.21
C ASP A 757 41.19 16.90 -12.60
N ILE A 758 40.45 15.83 -12.88
CA ILE A 758 40.67 14.51 -12.27
C ILE A 758 41.96 13.85 -12.77
N GLN A 759 42.42 14.18 -13.98
CA GLN A 759 43.58 13.56 -14.56
C GLN A 759 44.89 14.17 -14.03
N THR A 760 44.92 15.48 -13.81
CA THR A 760 46.09 16.20 -13.39
C THR A 760 46.13 16.59 -11.92
N GLY A 761 44.95 16.60 -11.22
CA GLY A 761 44.81 17.10 -9.86
C GLY A 761 44.84 18.60 -9.73
N ARG A 762 44.89 19.31 -10.83
CA ARG A 762 44.96 20.77 -10.84
C ARG A 762 43.60 21.39 -10.54
N GLN A 763 43.57 22.40 -9.66
CA GLN A 763 42.39 23.21 -9.44
C GLN A 763 42.07 24.03 -10.70
N ILE A 764 40.83 23.95 -11.16
CA ILE A 764 40.29 24.70 -12.30
C ILE A 764 39.67 26.01 -11.82
N ALA A 765 38.85 25.92 -10.78
CA ALA A 765 38.09 27.06 -10.23
C ALA A 765 37.90 26.97 -8.74
N GLU A 766 37.63 28.09 -8.10
CA GLU A 766 37.15 28.23 -6.74
C GLU A 766 35.81 28.92 -6.76
N LEU A 767 34.79 28.29 -6.16
CA LEU A 767 33.43 28.79 -6.07
C LEU A 767 33.20 29.32 -4.65
N GLY A 768 33.03 30.63 -4.50
CA GLY A 768 32.85 31.22 -3.18
C GLY A 768 33.29 32.72 -3.13
N PRO A 769 33.30 33.30 -1.95
CA PRO A 769 33.06 32.70 -0.63
C PRO A 769 31.59 32.43 -0.34
N HIS A 770 31.35 31.36 0.41
CA HIS A 770 30.05 31.09 0.99
C HIS A 770 29.98 31.64 2.43
N ALA A 771 28.75 31.83 2.97
CA ALA A 771 28.61 32.39 4.31
C ALA A 771 29.05 31.42 5.44
N THR A 772 28.98 30.12 5.17
CA THR A 772 29.38 29.05 6.08
C THR A 772 29.92 27.87 5.28
N ARG A 773 30.30 26.78 5.96
CA ARG A 773 30.75 25.55 5.30
C ARG A 773 29.82 25.12 4.16
N VAL A 774 30.40 24.60 3.11
CA VAL A 774 29.64 23.99 1.99
C VAL A 774 29.28 22.58 2.36
N THR A 775 27.99 22.26 2.42
CA THR A 775 27.46 20.98 2.89
C THR A 775 27.20 20.00 1.76
N SER A 776 26.92 20.49 0.55
CA SER A 776 26.59 19.67 -0.61
C SER A 776 27.01 20.35 -1.91
N VAL A 777 27.54 19.57 -2.86
CA VAL A 777 27.88 20.01 -4.23
C VAL A 777 27.37 19.02 -5.25
N VAL A 778 26.86 19.52 -6.40
CA VAL A 778 26.39 18.66 -7.51
C VAL A 778 26.65 19.34 -8.86
N PHE A 779 27.04 18.57 -9.87
CA PHE A 779 27.13 19.04 -11.26
C PHE A 779 25.76 19.00 -11.94
N SER A 780 25.56 19.90 -12.92
CA SER A 780 24.48 19.74 -13.90
C SER A 780 24.78 18.57 -14.85
N ALA A 781 23.73 17.99 -15.45
CA ALA A 781 23.87 16.85 -16.35
C ALA A 781 24.69 17.16 -17.62
N ASP A 782 24.71 18.44 -18.04
CA ASP A 782 25.57 18.92 -19.16
C ASP A 782 27.01 19.21 -18.72
N GLY A 783 27.33 19.10 -17.44
CA GLY A 783 28.66 19.35 -16.86
C GLY A 783 29.12 20.82 -16.92
N THR A 784 28.22 21.76 -17.24
CA THR A 784 28.57 23.20 -17.39
C THR A 784 28.36 24.04 -16.15
N ARG A 785 27.56 23.55 -15.19
CA ARG A 785 27.18 24.28 -13.97
C ARG A 785 27.38 23.41 -12.73
N VAL A 786 27.54 24.09 -11.59
CA VAL A 786 27.65 23.46 -10.27
C VAL A 786 26.70 24.14 -9.31
N LEU A 787 25.92 23.33 -8.58
CA LEU A 787 25.06 23.80 -7.50
C LEU A 787 25.71 23.48 -6.15
N THR A 788 25.77 24.45 -5.26
CA THR A 788 26.36 24.35 -3.93
C THR A 788 25.31 24.68 -2.88
N GLY A 789 25.29 23.93 -1.75
CA GLY A 789 24.50 24.22 -0.57
C GLY A 789 25.38 24.69 0.58
N SER A 790 25.03 25.82 1.24
CA SER A 790 25.75 26.34 2.36
C SER A 790 24.85 27.20 3.25
N GLY A 791 24.94 27.05 4.58
CA GLY A 791 24.11 27.81 5.50
C GLY A 791 22.62 27.62 5.18
N THR A 792 21.89 28.69 4.97
CA THR A 792 20.45 28.69 4.62
C THR A 792 20.19 28.89 3.11
N SER A 793 21.22 28.79 2.27
CA SER A 793 21.12 29.08 0.84
C SER A 793 21.74 28.01 -0.04
N ALA A 794 21.21 27.87 -1.26
CA ALA A 794 21.88 27.15 -2.34
C ALA A 794 22.29 28.15 -3.45
N ARG A 795 23.42 27.92 -4.14
CA ARG A 795 23.93 28.80 -5.17
C ARG A 795 24.34 28.02 -6.40
N LEU A 796 23.93 28.52 -7.56
CA LEU A 796 24.29 27.95 -8.87
C LEU A 796 25.42 28.77 -9.48
N TRP A 797 26.44 28.08 -9.94
CA TRP A 797 27.66 28.65 -10.48
C TRP A 797 27.95 28.12 -11.90
N ASN A 798 28.59 28.92 -12.69
CA ASN A 798 29.23 28.46 -13.90
C ASN A 798 30.47 27.60 -13.53
N ILE A 799 30.82 26.60 -14.36
CA ILE A 799 31.87 25.64 -14.03
C ILE A 799 33.26 26.23 -13.91
N ASP A 800 33.53 27.33 -14.63
CA ASP A 800 34.80 28.06 -14.56
C ASP A 800 34.93 29.01 -13.36
N GLY A 801 33.86 29.08 -12.52
CA GLY A 801 33.79 29.93 -11.35
C GLY A 801 33.69 31.44 -11.66
N SER A 802 33.57 31.80 -12.94
CA SER A 802 33.54 33.21 -13.38
C SER A 802 32.28 33.95 -12.91
N GLU A 803 31.16 33.22 -12.70
CA GLU A 803 29.88 33.83 -12.42
C GLU A 803 29.00 32.96 -11.50
N GLN A 804 28.34 33.60 -10.50
CA GLN A 804 27.21 33.05 -9.78
C GLN A 804 25.94 33.31 -10.57
N LEU A 805 25.36 32.26 -11.16
CA LEU A 805 24.18 32.34 -12.02
C LEU A 805 22.88 32.56 -11.26
N ALA A 806 22.73 31.99 -10.06
CA ALA A 806 21.56 32.13 -9.21
C ALA A 806 21.89 31.91 -7.73
N ALA A 807 21.07 32.51 -6.85
CA ALA A 807 21.05 32.25 -5.42
C ALA A 807 19.60 31.91 -4.98
N PHE A 808 19.45 30.84 -4.25
CA PHE A 808 18.17 30.34 -3.75
C PHE A 808 18.10 30.58 -2.24
N LEU A 809 17.27 31.56 -1.84
CA LEU A 809 17.18 32.11 -0.48
C LEU A 809 15.77 31.84 0.07
N GLY A 810 15.54 30.74 0.77
CA GLY A 810 14.21 30.39 1.30
C GLY A 810 14.23 29.31 2.35
N ASN A 811 15.37 28.63 2.52
CA ASN A 811 15.51 27.67 3.59
C ASN A 811 15.61 28.39 4.94
N SER A 812 14.77 28.01 5.89
CA SER A 812 14.80 28.54 7.27
C SER A 812 15.81 27.83 8.18
N GLY A 813 16.29 26.67 7.75
CA GLY A 813 17.35 25.89 8.40
C GLY A 813 18.55 25.65 7.49
N SER A 814 19.62 25.05 8.05
CA SER A 814 20.82 24.72 7.27
C SER A 814 20.49 23.77 6.12
N VAL A 815 20.87 24.14 4.91
CA VAL A 815 20.83 23.26 3.72
C VAL A 815 21.80 22.10 3.94
N LEU A 816 21.31 20.86 3.79
CA LEU A 816 22.13 19.65 3.90
C LEU A 816 22.34 18.98 2.53
N ALA A 817 21.38 19.11 1.63
CA ALA A 817 21.39 18.49 0.31
C ALA A 817 20.90 19.44 -0.76
N VAL A 818 21.53 19.35 -1.94
CA VAL A 818 21.09 20.02 -3.16
C VAL A 818 21.03 19.04 -4.32
N ALA A 819 20.17 19.31 -5.30
CA ALA A 819 20.06 18.53 -6.54
C ALA A 819 19.69 19.41 -7.72
N LEU A 820 20.11 19.02 -8.93
CA LEU A 820 19.71 19.63 -10.20
C LEU A 820 18.99 18.59 -11.05
N SER A 821 17.92 19.01 -11.73
CA SER A 821 17.25 18.18 -12.74
C SER A 821 18.17 17.96 -13.95
N HIS A 822 17.99 16.84 -14.67
CA HIS A 822 18.81 16.49 -15.83
C HIS A 822 18.67 17.53 -16.96
N ASN A 823 17.46 18.06 -17.16
CA ASN A 823 17.18 19.13 -18.13
C ASN A 823 17.61 20.53 -17.66
N GLY A 824 18.09 20.66 -16.43
CA GLY A 824 18.53 21.92 -15.83
C GLY A 824 17.43 22.96 -15.56
N GLN A 825 16.14 22.56 -15.64
CA GLN A 825 15.01 23.47 -15.43
C GLN A 825 14.58 23.59 -13.96
N LEU A 826 14.99 22.64 -13.13
CA LEU A 826 14.68 22.60 -11.71
C LEU A 826 15.96 22.43 -10.87
N ALA A 827 15.96 23.09 -9.74
CA ALA A 827 16.93 22.89 -8.65
C ALA A 827 16.16 22.51 -7.38
N ALA A 828 16.77 21.75 -6.50
CA ALA A 828 16.23 21.41 -5.21
C ALA A 828 17.24 21.73 -4.11
N SER A 829 16.74 22.24 -2.98
CA SER A 829 17.52 22.40 -1.75
C SER A 829 16.68 21.92 -0.55
N GLY A 830 17.30 21.20 0.38
CA GLY A 830 16.60 20.72 1.56
C GLY A 830 17.52 20.59 2.76
N GLY A 831 16.95 20.58 3.93
CA GLY A 831 17.75 20.58 5.13
C GLY A 831 16.99 20.47 6.45
N ARG A 832 17.57 21.12 7.47
CA ARG A 832 17.15 20.98 8.88
C ARG A 832 15.81 21.59 9.23
N ASP A 833 15.24 22.41 8.35
CA ASP A 833 13.91 23.01 8.55
C ASP A 833 12.74 22.06 8.23
N GLY A 834 13.05 20.83 7.85
CA GLY A 834 12.02 19.87 7.46
C GLY A 834 11.37 20.16 6.10
N SER A 835 12.03 20.94 5.26
CA SER A 835 11.54 21.30 3.93
C SER A 835 12.50 20.91 2.83
N VAL A 836 11.95 20.56 1.67
CA VAL A 836 12.65 20.54 0.39
C VAL A 836 12.03 21.62 -0.48
N HIS A 837 12.81 22.55 -0.93
CA HIS A 837 12.40 23.65 -1.79
C HIS A 837 12.76 23.36 -3.23
N LEU A 838 11.81 23.51 -4.14
CA LEU A 838 12.02 23.40 -5.59
C LEU A 838 12.09 24.79 -6.20
N TRP A 839 13.11 25.02 -7.01
CA TRP A 839 13.43 26.32 -7.59
C TRP A 839 13.48 26.23 -9.10
N ARG A 840 13.19 27.35 -9.77
CA ARG A 840 13.47 27.55 -11.19
C ARG A 840 14.80 28.26 -11.34
N PRO A 841 15.87 27.60 -11.81
CA PRO A 841 17.24 28.18 -11.91
C PRO A 841 17.32 29.44 -12.73
N SER A 842 16.56 29.54 -13.83
CA SER A 842 16.55 30.71 -14.72
C SER A 842 16.03 32.00 -14.09
N SER A 843 15.20 31.92 -13.04
CA SER A 843 14.59 33.09 -12.38
C SER A 843 14.90 33.18 -10.89
N GLY A 844 15.52 32.15 -10.29
CA GLY A 844 15.73 32.06 -8.85
C GLY A 844 14.44 31.92 -8.02
N LYS A 845 13.27 31.74 -8.68
CA LYS A 845 11.97 31.69 -8.01
C LYS A 845 11.69 30.31 -7.41
N GLU A 846 11.20 30.28 -6.15
CA GLU A 846 10.64 29.09 -5.53
C GLU A 846 9.34 28.70 -6.25
N ILE A 847 9.21 27.41 -6.59
CA ILE A 847 8.03 26.83 -7.25
C ILE A 847 7.18 26.11 -6.23
N HIS A 848 7.80 25.22 -5.44
CA HIS A 848 7.15 24.40 -4.43
C HIS A 848 7.99 24.30 -3.17
N ARG A 849 7.29 24.19 -2.03
CA ARG A 849 7.87 23.85 -0.73
C ARG A 849 7.26 22.53 -0.25
N LEU A 850 8.08 21.48 -0.22
CA LEU A 850 7.70 20.14 0.19
C LEU A 850 8.08 19.98 1.66
N HIS A 851 7.10 20.08 2.58
CA HIS A 851 7.36 20.14 4.01
C HIS A 851 6.97 18.84 4.73
N VAL A 852 7.78 18.44 5.70
CA VAL A 852 7.56 17.28 6.58
C VAL A 852 7.84 17.67 8.02
N ASN A 853 6.83 17.60 8.87
CA ASN A 853 6.96 17.93 10.29
C ASN A 853 7.86 16.91 11.02
N GLY A 854 8.79 17.40 11.82
CA GLY A 854 9.60 16.60 12.72
C GLY A 854 10.70 15.74 12.07
N ALA A 855 10.95 15.90 10.76
CA ALA A 855 12.03 15.18 10.07
C ALA A 855 12.93 16.14 9.27
N THR A 856 14.20 15.79 9.11
CA THR A 856 15.21 16.55 8.37
C THR A 856 15.43 15.92 7.00
N ALA A 857 15.47 16.71 5.92
CA ALA A 857 15.85 16.24 4.59
C ALA A 857 17.38 16.08 4.49
N THR A 858 17.86 14.86 4.31
CA THR A 858 19.29 14.51 4.35
C THR A 858 19.90 14.38 2.97
N SER A 859 19.12 13.97 1.97
CA SER A 859 19.58 13.80 0.58
C SER A 859 18.41 13.98 -0.39
N ILE A 860 18.69 14.46 -1.60
CA ILE A 860 17.69 14.74 -2.64
C ILE A 860 18.27 14.33 -4.00
N VAL A 861 17.46 13.68 -4.84
CA VAL A 861 17.78 13.38 -6.24
C VAL A 861 16.55 13.54 -7.13
N PHE A 862 16.75 13.85 -8.41
CA PHE A 862 15.72 13.77 -9.44
C PHE A 862 15.78 12.40 -10.12
N ASN A 863 14.64 11.88 -10.58
CA ASN A 863 14.63 10.70 -11.43
C ASN A 863 15.06 11.08 -12.89
N SER A 864 15.32 10.07 -13.73
CA SER A 864 15.92 10.27 -15.06
C SER A 864 15.12 11.14 -16.04
N ASN A 865 13.80 11.25 -15.87
CA ASN A 865 12.93 12.11 -16.70
C ASN A 865 12.50 13.42 -16.01
N ASP A 866 13.07 13.73 -14.84
CA ASP A 866 12.78 14.92 -14.02
C ASP A 866 11.34 15.10 -13.53
N ALA A 867 10.48 14.09 -13.74
CA ALA A 867 9.09 14.14 -13.33
C ALA A 867 8.89 13.91 -11.81
N ARG A 868 9.87 13.28 -11.15
CA ARG A 868 9.81 12.94 -9.73
C ARG A 868 11.03 13.49 -8.98
N VAL A 869 10.78 13.96 -7.75
CA VAL A 869 11.81 14.29 -6.77
C VAL A 869 11.80 13.23 -5.68
N LEU A 870 12.95 12.64 -5.41
CA LEU A 870 13.12 11.67 -4.34
C LEU A 870 13.95 12.32 -3.23
N SER A 871 13.45 12.26 -2.02
CA SER A 871 14.10 12.85 -0.84
C SER A 871 14.21 11.85 0.29
N ALA A 872 15.39 11.76 0.89
CA ALA A 872 15.69 10.95 2.05
C ALA A 872 15.56 11.77 3.34
N TRP A 873 15.11 11.12 4.42
CA TRP A 873 14.75 11.81 5.65
C TRP A 873 15.31 11.12 6.89
N SER A 874 15.46 11.92 7.96
CA SER A 874 15.95 11.43 9.26
C SER A 874 15.00 10.46 9.97
N ASP A 875 13.74 10.33 9.53
CA ASP A 875 12.78 9.36 10.02
C ASP A 875 12.90 7.97 9.36
N GLY A 876 13.93 7.77 8.53
CA GLY A 876 14.17 6.53 7.80
C GLY A 876 13.27 6.31 6.59
N ARG A 877 12.52 7.34 6.17
CA ARG A 877 11.64 7.27 4.99
C ARG A 877 12.27 7.93 3.78
N LEU A 878 12.03 7.31 2.65
CA LEU A 878 12.21 7.89 1.33
C LEU A 878 10.86 8.43 0.86
N ARG A 879 10.82 9.68 0.42
CA ARG A 879 9.60 10.29 -0.09
C ARG A 879 9.76 10.60 -1.57
N VAL A 880 8.71 10.29 -2.32
CA VAL A 880 8.58 10.54 -3.75
C VAL A 880 7.56 11.64 -3.96
N TRP A 881 7.93 12.67 -4.68
CA TRP A 881 7.12 13.84 -4.94
C TRP A 881 6.96 14.07 -6.43
N ASP A 882 5.81 14.54 -6.84
CA ASP A 882 5.59 15.03 -8.19
C ASP A 882 6.28 16.39 -8.38
N ALA A 883 7.22 16.49 -9.30
CA ALA A 883 8.02 17.70 -9.50
C ALA A 883 7.21 18.90 -10.03
N ALA A 884 6.11 18.63 -10.76
CA ALA A 884 5.28 19.67 -11.36
C ALA A 884 4.26 20.26 -10.38
N SER A 885 3.63 19.44 -9.56
CA SER A 885 2.59 19.86 -8.62
C SER A 885 3.10 20.04 -7.18
N GLY A 886 4.24 19.45 -6.83
CA GLY A 886 4.75 19.40 -5.46
C GLY A 886 3.98 18.40 -4.57
N ALA A 887 3.09 17.61 -5.13
CA ALA A 887 2.30 16.63 -4.37
C ALA A 887 3.17 15.45 -3.89
N LEU A 888 2.94 15.00 -2.65
CA LEU A 888 3.55 13.77 -2.14
C LEU A 888 2.86 12.56 -2.79
N ILE A 889 3.64 11.74 -3.48
CA ILE A 889 3.16 10.49 -4.08
C ILE A 889 3.28 9.35 -3.08
N ALA A 890 4.48 9.11 -2.54
CA ALA A 890 4.75 8.00 -1.63
C ALA A 890 5.68 8.39 -0.48
N ALA A 891 5.55 7.69 0.65
CA ALA A 891 6.41 7.84 1.82
C ALA A 891 6.84 6.46 2.35
N ILE A 892 7.87 5.89 1.76
CA ILE A 892 8.29 4.50 1.92
C ILE A 892 9.28 4.39 3.07
N LYS A 893 9.03 3.52 4.03
CA LYS A 893 9.96 3.21 5.12
C LYS A 893 11.08 2.31 4.60
N MET A 894 12.24 2.90 4.29
CA MET A 894 13.40 2.18 3.79
C MET A 894 14.28 1.61 4.92
N HIS A 895 14.45 2.37 6.01
CA HIS A 895 15.32 2.01 7.12
C HIS A 895 14.64 2.30 8.46
N ASP A 896 15.07 1.61 9.52
CA ASP A 896 14.59 1.89 10.89
C ASP A 896 15.29 3.09 11.52
N ALA A 897 16.43 3.48 10.97
CA ALA A 897 17.22 4.64 11.37
C ALA A 897 17.22 5.72 10.29
N ALA A 898 17.78 6.89 10.61
CA ALA A 898 17.89 8.00 9.68
C ALA A 898 18.67 7.62 8.42
N ILE A 899 18.10 7.92 7.24
CA ILE A 899 18.81 7.76 5.97
C ILE A 899 19.86 8.87 5.87
N ALA A 900 21.12 8.48 5.72
CA ALA A 900 22.23 9.42 5.58
C ALA A 900 22.37 9.97 4.16
N GLY A 901 22.08 9.14 3.15
CA GLY A 901 22.16 9.52 1.74
C GLY A 901 21.46 8.56 0.82
N ILE A 902 21.10 9.06 -0.36
CA ILE A 902 20.59 8.28 -1.50
C ILE A 902 21.37 8.65 -2.76
N ALA A 903 21.50 7.67 -3.66
CA ALA A 903 22.02 7.90 -5.01
C ALA A 903 21.18 7.07 -6.00
N ILE A 904 20.93 7.65 -7.17
CA ILE A 904 20.14 7.04 -8.25
C ILE A 904 21.02 6.74 -9.47
N ALA A 905 20.83 5.57 -10.06
CA ALA A 905 21.42 5.17 -11.31
C ALA A 905 20.56 5.70 -12.47
N ALA A 906 21.17 6.53 -13.33
CA ALA A 906 20.44 7.23 -14.40
C ALA A 906 19.80 6.29 -15.42
N ASP A 907 20.47 5.19 -15.75
CA ASP A 907 20.02 4.27 -16.82
C ASP A 907 18.94 3.28 -16.38
N THR A 908 18.91 2.95 -15.09
CA THR A 908 18.07 1.84 -14.57
C THR A 908 17.02 2.27 -13.56
N GLY A 909 17.06 3.51 -13.06
CA GLY A 909 16.20 3.98 -11.98
C GLY A 909 16.46 3.28 -10.63
N ARG A 910 17.56 2.52 -10.50
CA ARG A 910 17.95 1.91 -9.23
C ARG A 910 18.44 2.96 -8.25
N ILE A 911 17.90 2.92 -7.04
CA ILE A 911 18.33 3.77 -5.93
C ILE A 911 19.06 2.91 -4.91
N VAL A 912 20.18 3.43 -4.43
CA VAL A 912 20.85 2.90 -3.25
C VAL A 912 20.67 3.90 -2.11
N SER A 913 20.26 3.42 -0.94
CA SER A 913 20.12 4.20 0.30
C SER A 913 21.02 3.62 1.40
N GLY A 914 21.65 4.49 2.17
CA GLY A 914 22.45 4.12 3.32
C GLY A 914 21.97 4.83 4.58
N ALA A 915 21.94 4.13 5.70
CA ALA A 915 21.41 4.65 6.96
C ALA A 915 22.40 4.65 8.11
N SER A 916 22.03 5.37 9.17
CA SER A 916 22.84 5.53 10.37
C SER A 916 22.97 4.24 11.22
N ASP A 917 22.16 3.22 10.95
CA ASP A 917 22.29 1.87 11.53
C ASP A 917 23.30 0.98 10.78
N GLY A 918 23.91 1.49 9.71
CA GLY A 918 24.86 0.76 8.86
C GLY A 918 24.21 -0.11 7.81
N THR A 919 22.90 -0.10 7.69
CA THR A 919 22.18 -0.81 6.64
C THR A 919 22.29 -0.08 5.30
N VAL A 920 22.42 -0.85 4.23
CA VAL A 920 22.42 -0.36 2.85
C VAL A 920 21.35 -1.13 2.08
N ARG A 921 20.43 -0.43 1.44
CA ARG A 921 19.33 -1.00 0.66
C ARG A 921 19.35 -0.48 -0.78
N MET A 922 18.92 -1.33 -1.69
CA MET A 922 18.75 -0.98 -3.10
C MET A 922 17.29 -1.20 -3.48
N ALA A 923 16.72 -0.22 -4.17
CA ALA A 923 15.35 -0.30 -4.66
C ALA A 923 15.26 0.22 -6.10
N THR A 924 14.25 -0.22 -6.85
CA THR A 924 13.97 0.30 -8.18
C THR A 924 12.82 1.30 -8.12
N PHE A 925 13.04 2.50 -8.62
CA PHE A 925 12.02 3.51 -8.82
C PHE A 925 11.78 3.74 -10.30
N PHE A 926 10.52 3.80 -10.67
CA PHE A 926 10.11 3.87 -12.07
C PHE A 926 10.04 5.32 -12.53
N ALA A 927 10.37 5.54 -13.81
CA ALA A 927 10.41 6.87 -14.40
C ALA A 927 9.02 7.54 -14.41
N ASP A 928 7.97 6.75 -14.59
CA ASP A 928 6.59 7.19 -14.68
C ASP A 928 5.61 6.13 -14.14
N THR A 929 4.35 6.55 -13.96
CA THR A 929 3.26 5.69 -13.51
C THR A 929 3.03 4.48 -14.44
N THR A 930 3.21 4.66 -15.75
CA THR A 930 3.02 3.59 -16.74
C THR A 930 4.01 2.44 -16.53
N SER A 931 5.28 2.78 -16.34
CA SER A 931 6.35 1.81 -16.06
C SER A 931 6.13 1.11 -14.71
N LEU A 932 5.69 1.85 -13.69
CA LEU A 932 5.35 1.31 -12.38
C LEU A 932 4.17 0.32 -12.47
N VAL A 933 3.08 0.71 -13.14
CA VAL A 933 1.89 -0.14 -13.33
C VAL A 933 2.26 -1.41 -14.09
N ARG A 934 3.03 -1.30 -15.18
CA ARG A 934 3.48 -2.47 -15.95
C ARG A 934 4.34 -3.41 -15.10
N ASN A 935 5.25 -2.87 -14.29
CA ASN A 935 6.05 -3.68 -13.36
C ASN A 935 5.16 -4.37 -12.33
N ALA A 936 4.22 -3.66 -11.73
CA ALA A 936 3.30 -4.24 -10.75
C ALA A 936 2.45 -5.37 -11.36
N GLN A 937 1.96 -5.20 -12.58
CA GLN A 937 1.24 -6.24 -13.33
C GLN A 937 2.09 -7.49 -13.56
N THR A 938 3.39 -7.35 -13.84
CA THR A 938 4.29 -8.50 -14.03
C THR A 938 4.63 -9.22 -12.74
N HIS A 939 4.65 -8.52 -11.60
CA HIS A 939 4.94 -9.10 -10.28
C HIS A 939 3.71 -9.65 -9.57
N SER A 940 2.50 -9.22 -9.97
CA SER A 940 1.28 -9.73 -9.36
C SER A 940 1.08 -11.22 -9.63
N VAL A 941 0.90 -12.00 -8.57
CA VAL A 941 0.73 -13.46 -8.64
C VAL A 941 -0.71 -13.89 -8.92
N ARG A 942 -1.68 -12.98 -8.75
CA ARG A 942 -3.10 -13.22 -8.97
C ARG A 942 -3.84 -11.98 -9.49
N CYS A 943 -5.11 -12.12 -9.79
CA CYS A 943 -6.05 -11.01 -10.00
C CYS A 943 -7.11 -10.98 -8.91
N LEU A 944 -7.81 -9.84 -8.76
CA LEU A 944 -8.98 -9.78 -7.88
C LEU A 944 -10.02 -10.80 -8.36
N THR A 945 -10.47 -11.66 -7.46
CA THR A 945 -11.57 -12.58 -7.72
C THR A 945 -12.87 -11.80 -7.92
N PRO A 946 -13.90 -12.35 -8.55
CA PRO A 946 -15.20 -11.70 -8.70
C PRO A 946 -15.85 -11.29 -7.39
N ASN A 947 -15.74 -12.13 -6.37
CA ASN A 947 -16.25 -11.80 -5.05
C ASN A 947 -15.51 -10.60 -4.43
N GLU A 948 -14.18 -10.51 -4.62
CA GLU A 948 -13.40 -9.34 -4.22
C GLU A 948 -13.77 -8.11 -5.05
N ARG A 949 -14.00 -8.25 -6.36
CA ARG A 949 -14.44 -7.15 -7.22
C ARG A 949 -15.79 -6.58 -6.79
N ILE A 950 -16.75 -7.44 -6.46
CA ILE A 950 -18.05 -7.06 -5.88
C ILE A 950 -17.83 -6.40 -4.51
N LYS A 951 -17.05 -7.01 -3.64
CA LYS A 951 -16.76 -6.52 -2.28
C LYS A 951 -16.14 -5.12 -2.30
N TYR A 952 -15.24 -4.85 -3.23
CA TYR A 952 -14.52 -3.58 -3.33
C TYR A 952 -15.10 -2.60 -4.35
N HIS A 953 -16.26 -2.94 -4.95
CA HIS A 953 -16.95 -2.12 -5.95
C HIS A 953 -16.06 -1.75 -7.15
N VAL A 954 -15.23 -2.67 -7.59
CA VAL A 954 -14.46 -2.57 -8.83
C VAL A 954 -15.36 -2.99 -9.99
N GLU A 955 -15.06 -2.52 -11.21
CA GLU A 955 -15.81 -2.90 -12.43
C GLU A 955 -16.02 -4.40 -12.55
N ASP A 956 -17.20 -4.83 -13.06
CA ASP A 956 -17.57 -6.24 -13.18
C ASP A 956 -16.62 -7.02 -14.11
N ALA A 957 -16.13 -6.39 -15.18
CA ALA A 957 -15.18 -7.01 -16.09
C ALA A 957 -13.73 -6.88 -15.58
N PRO A 958 -12.93 -7.95 -15.61
CA PRO A 958 -11.53 -7.90 -15.24
C PRO A 958 -10.71 -7.10 -16.26
N PRO A 959 -9.62 -6.45 -15.85
CA PRO A 959 -8.74 -5.76 -16.79
C PRO A 959 -8.09 -6.73 -17.78
N ARG A 960 -7.82 -6.25 -19.01
CA ARG A 960 -7.28 -7.09 -20.10
C ARG A 960 -6.07 -7.93 -19.70
N TRP A 961 -5.15 -7.35 -18.93
CA TRP A 961 -3.94 -8.05 -18.49
C TRP A 961 -4.23 -9.26 -17.59
N CYS A 962 -5.37 -9.27 -16.89
CA CYS A 962 -5.84 -10.45 -16.15
C CYS A 962 -6.29 -11.59 -17.07
N ILE A 963 -6.80 -11.27 -18.27
CA ILE A 963 -7.28 -12.26 -19.24
C ILE A 963 -6.14 -12.73 -20.15
N THR A 964 -5.28 -11.81 -20.59
CA THR A 964 -4.22 -12.10 -21.59
C THR A 964 -2.86 -12.39 -20.96
N GLY A 965 -2.67 -12.04 -19.68
CA GLY A 965 -1.35 -12.07 -19.01
C GLY A 965 -0.56 -10.78 -19.24
N ALA A 966 0.38 -10.49 -18.35
CA ALA A 966 1.19 -9.27 -18.35
C ALA A 966 2.48 -9.38 -19.18
N GLY A 967 2.56 -10.19 -20.23
CA GLY A 967 3.74 -10.39 -21.06
C GLY A 967 3.54 -9.97 -22.52
N ASN A 968 4.64 -9.76 -23.26
CA ASN A 968 4.62 -9.58 -24.72
C ASN A 968 4.14 -10.87 -25.39
N GLU A 969 3.61 -10.77 -26.63
CA GLU A 969 3.13 -11.93 -27.44
C GLU A 969 4.18 -13.05 -27.62
N SER A 970 5.48 -12.75 -27.43
CA SER A 970 6.58 -13.75 -27.45
C SER A 970 6.61 -14.69 -26.24
N ASP A 971 5.93 -14.36 -25.14
CA ASP A 971 5.92 -15.14 -23.89
C ASP A 971 4.76 -16.15 -23.81
N ARG A 972 4.18 -16.53 -24.97
CA ARG A 972 3.04 -17.47 -25.06
C ARG A 972 3.33 -18.86 -24.47
N ASP A 973 4.60 -19.24 -24.32
CA ASP A 973 4.99 -20.48 -23.63
C ASP A 973 4.86 -20.42 -22.10
N GLN A 974 4.59 -19.23 -21.53
CA GLN A 974 4.34 -19.05 -20.08
C GLN A 974 2.88 -19.33 -19.65
N GLU A 975 2.03 -19.84 -20.54
CA GLU A 975 0.63 -20.20 -20.20
C GLU A 975 0.51 -21.28 -19.12
N LYS A 976 1.57 -22.01 -18.82
CA LYS A 976 1.61 -23.07 -17.79
C LYS A 976 1.76 -22.56 -16.36
N TRP A 977 1.92 -21.23 -16.11
CA TRP A 977 2.60 -20.73 -14.95
C TRP A 977 1.75 -20.09 -13.84
N ARG A 978 0.47 -19.78 -14.07
CA ARG A 978 -0.38 -19.11 -13.08
C ARG A 978 -1.75 -19.74 -12.97
N PRO A 979 -1.91 -20.84 -12.20
CA PRO A 979 -3.16 -21.59 -12.12
C PRO A 979 -4.34 -20.82 -11.51
N LEU A 980 -4.10 -19.69 -10.84
CA LEU A 980 -5.12 -18.96 -10.06
C LEU A 980 -5.52 -17.60 -10.63
N TRP A 981 -5.31 -17.41 -11.91
CA TRP A 981 -5.94 -16.28 -12.60
C TRP A 981 -7.33 -16.69 -13.07
N PRO A 982 -8.42 -16.30 -12.38
CA PRO A 982 -9.76 -16.82 -12.64
C PRO A 982 -10.29 -16.53 -14.06
N TYR A 983 -9.65 -15.59 -14.77
CA TYR A 983 -10.12 -15.07 -16.06
C TYR A 983 -9.36 -15.63 -17.28
N ARG A 984 -8.56 -16.68 -17.16
CA ARG A 984 -7.78 -17.27 -18.26
C ARG A 984 -8.50 -18.36 -19.06
N SER A 985 -9.75 -18.66 -18.75
CA SER A 985 -10.50 -19.68 -19.50
C SER A 985 -10.67 -19.28 -20.98
N VAL A 986 -10.92 -20.28 -21.83
CA VAL A 986 -11.25 -20.05 -23.26
C VAL A 986 -12.46 -19.13 -23.41
N GLU A 987 -13.40 -19.21 -22.48
CA GLU A 987 -14.60 -18.36 -22.45
C GLU A 987 -14.28 -16.89 -22.22
N TRP A 988 -13.41 -16.56 -21.27
CA TRP A 988 -12.97 -15.19 -21.04
C TRP A 988 -12.16 -14.63 -22.21
N ARG A 989 -11.28 -15.42 -22.82
CA ARG A 989 -10.56 -15.01 -24.04
C ARG A 989 -11.51 -14.81 -25.22
N GLY A 990 -12.50 -15.67 -25.37
CA GLY A 990 -13.57 -15.53 -26.36
C GLY A 990 -14.41 -14.29 -26.16
N TRP A 991 -14.79 -14.02 -24.91
CA TRP A 991 -15.52 -12.79 -24.53
C TRP A 991 -14.69 -11.54 -24.85
N LEU A 992 -13.42 -11.48 -24.46
CA LEU A 992 -12.54 -10.36 -24.76
C LEU A 992 -12.40 -10.13 -26.26
N ALA A 993 -12.19 -11.19 -27.05
CA ALA A 993 -12.10 -11.09 -28.51
C ALA A 993 -13.40 -10.62 -29.16
N ALA A 994 -14.57 -10.92 -28.60
CA ALA A 994 -15.86 -10.43 -29.06
C ALA A 994 -16.06 -8.96 -28.67
N HIS A 995 -15.68 -8.57 -27.47
CA HIS A 995 -15.70 -7.20 -26.99
C HIS A 995 -14.79 -6.29 -27.83
N ASP A 996 -13.61 -6.76 -28.21
CA ASP A 996 -12.66 -6.06 -29.10
C ASP A 996 -13.23 -5.86 -30.51
N ARG A 997 -14.18 -6.69 -30.97
CA ARG A 997 -14.91 -6.54 -32.25
C ARG A 997 -16.12 -5.61 -32.11
N GLY A 998 -16.27 -4.90 -30.98
CA GLY A 998 -17.37 -3.93 -30.77
C GLY A 998 -18.69 -4.54 -30.28
N GLN A 999 -18.68 -5.80 -29.84
CA GLN A 999 -19.88 -6.44 -29.24
C GLN A 999 -19.94 -6.12 -27.74
N THR A 1000 -20.17 -4.85 -27.40
CA THR A 1000 -20.12 -4.35 -26.01
C THR A 1000 -21.31 -4.75 -25.13
N GLN A 1001 -22.36 -5.36 -25.71
CA GLN A 1001 -23.54 -5.83 -24.96
C GLN A 1001 -23.44 -7.27 -24.43
N LEU A 1002 -22.32 -7.97 -24.70
CA LEU A 1002 -22.14 -9.31 -24.18
C LEU A 1002 -21.84 -9.23 -22.66
N GLN A 1003 -22.65 -9.90 -21.88
CA GLN A 1003 -22.34 -10.09 -20.48
C GLN A 1003 -21.02 -10.86 -20.32
N PRO A 1004 -20.16 -10.49 -19.35
CA PRO A 1004 -18.98 -11.27 -19.04
C PRO A 1004 -19.41 -12.71 -18.69
N PRO A 1005 -18.56 -13.72 -18.99
CA PRO A 1005 -18.84 -15.09 -18.61
C PRO A 1005 -19.24 -15.15 -17.15
N SER A 1006 -20.38 -15.74 -16.84
CA SER A 1006 -20.77 -16.07 -15.49
C SER A 1006 -19.68 -17.02 -14.96
N GLU A 1007 -19.07 -16.70 -13.83
CA GLU A 1007 -18.22 -17.68 -13.19
C GLU A 1007 -19.03 -18.93 -12.95
N LEU A 1008 -18.58 -20.00 -13.50
CA LEU A 1008 -18.84 -21.30 -12.91
C LEU A 1008 -18.25 -21.18 -11.49
N ALA A 1009 -19.14 -21.07 -10.51
CA ALA A 1009 -18.81 -21.29 -9.13
C ALA A 1009 -17.96 -22.57 -9.14
N GLY A 1010 -16.65 -22.41 -8.91
CA GLY A 1010 -15.80 -23.57 -8.76
C GLY A 1010 -16.37 -24.34 -7.59
N GLU A 1011 -16.99 -25.48 -7.89
CA GLU A 1011 -17.25 -26.54 -6.94
C GLU A 1011 -15.94 -27.04 -6.37
#